data_ef735cbdebf94ccd6b91c4d7e18c54bd
#
_entry.id   ef735cbdebf94ccd6b91c4d7e18c54bd
#
_cell.length_a   1.000
_cell.length_b   1.000
_cell.length_c   1.000
_cell.angle_alpha   90.00
_cell.angle_beta   90.00
_cell.angle_gamma   90.00
#
_symmetry.space_group_name_H-M   'P 1'
#
loop_
_entity.id
_entity.type
_entity.pdbx_description
1 polymer ?
#
loop_
_entity_poly.entity_id
_entity_poly.type
_entity_poly.pdbx_seq_one_letter_code
_entity_poly.pdbx_strand_id
1 'polypeptide(L)'
;VVNYHDGGDGRTVPLYDKGALNAMTAEEKEAMRERIRQEKEAAQARREEERRAAAEKANRLFPTFPLAGKENAYLRRKGVLPMGDMRQDEGGRLVLPVRNADGWLVSLQFIDGEGNKRFLKGGEKKGCYFPIPAKDGRQDGPLLIGEGSATMISACMATGYASLVAFDAGNLEPVARMARGKHPDRELVLLADNDVHEDGSRNTGVEEATAAAQAVGGKLAVCPAIRGRKADFNDLFTDDPENGPEKVRVVIEKAIRECGETRLPAGYFIRATGDKAGLDKLEEKGDDVQEYRLGPPLRVLGRTKDEHSKNWGFLLEWRDPANVLHRMALPEESLQKQGREWASMLAADGYSVAPGMHGRFVNFLYGIQTKRMITNVSKVGWFNKGDVKATTEDEYCFVLPDVTIGAEDGIVVLQTLDFVRNAYQTGGSFEKWQEMAALCAGNSRLSFFLCAGFAGALLKPAGMEGGGFSIEGDSSCGKSTCLKVAASAWNECEKLRTWRTTSNGLEAVATMFNDGVLVLDEVGEVQAHDLSEAAYMLANGSGKTRAGRSGGARQTASWRLLFLSSGEVGLKDKLEAAGIKPRAGQEVRYVNIPIDASMVSELHGFDDSASLVNHIRNLCENNYGHASRAFLGWLVKNYNEVQSTLGKAIPCIENKLCPSDAGEQVHRVARRFALVAVAGNLAKAAGIIPDAVNPVWAVRSCFDGWLSMRGSAGASE
;
A
#
# COMPACT_ATOMS: atom_id res chain seq x y z
N VAL A 1 17.41 -35.01 24.36
CA VAL A 1 16.04 -35.46 24.69
C VAL A 1 15.26 -34.25 25.12
N VAL A 2 14.18 -33.96 24.42
CA VAL A 2 13.25 -32.89 24.79
C VAL A 2 12.27 -33.46 25.80
N ASN A 3 12.28 -32.97 27.04
CA ASN A 3 11.36 -33.42 28.07
C ASN A 3 10.12 -32.53 28.08
N TYR A 4 8.98 -33.04 27.61
CA TYR A 4 7.69 -32.33 27.61
C TYR A 4 6.78 -32.73 28.80
N HIS A 5 7.27 -33.52 29.76
CA HIS A 5 6.39 -34.10 30.78
C HIS A 5 6.27 -33.32 32.10
N ASP A 6 7.16 -32.35 32.35
CA ASP A 6 7.19 -31.64 33.65
C ASP A 6 7.13 -30.11 33.53
N GLY A 7 6.32 -29.58 32.60
CA GLY A 7 6.14 -28.11 32.49
C GLY A 7 7.40 -27.33 32.10
N GLY A 8 8.38 -28.01 31.53
CA GLY A 8 9.64 -27.43 31.09
C GLY A 8 9.48 -26.68 29.77
N ASP A 9 10.15 -25.56 29.65
CA ASP A 9 10.17 -24.60 28.57
C ASP A 9 10.79 -25.06 27.22
N GLY A 10 10.80 -26.40 26.99
CA GLY A 10 11.27 -26.97 25.70
C GLY A 10 12.77 -26.91 25.46
N ARG A 11 13.59 -26.62 26.46
CA ARG A 11 15.04 -26.55 26.28
C ARG A 11 15.64 -27.91 25.96
N THR A 12 16.49 -27.94 24.93
CA THR A 12 17.31 -29.11 24.61
C THR A 12 18.43 -29.22 25.64
N VAL A 13 18.31 -30.16 26.57
CA VAL A 13 19.41 -30.45 27.52
C VAL A 13 20.34 -31.43 26.83
N PRO A 14 21.62 -31.12 26.65
CA PRO A 14 22.56 -32.11 26.12
C PRO A 14 22.72 -33.27 27.11
N LEU A 15 22.55 -34.48 26.62
CA LEU A 15 22.65 -35.71 27.41
C LEU A 15 24.05 -35.95 27.99
N TYR A 16 25.07 -35.22 27.57
CA TYR A 16 26.46 -35.36 28.00
C TYR A 16 27.16 -33.97 28.03
N ASP A 17 28.01 -33.80 29.02
CA ASP A 17 28.93 -32.68 29.12
C ASP A 17 29.90 -32.69 27.93
N LYS A 18 30.08 -31.58 27.24
CA LYS A 18 31.03 -31.43 26.16
C LYS A 18 32.47 -31.80 26.55
N GLY A 19 32.82 -31.64 27.83
CA GLY A 19 34.11 -32.04 28.39
C GLY A 19 34.29 -33.57 28.42
N ALA A 20 33.24 -34.30 28.77
CA ALA A 20 33.26 -35.78 28.81
C ALA A 20 33.36 -36.37 27.39
N LEU A 21 32.71 -35.78 26.39
CA LEU A 21 32.78 -36.20 24.99
C LEU A 21 34.18 -36.04 24.38
N ASN A 22 34.93 -35.01 24.80
CA ASN A 22 36.30 -34.77 24.30
C ASN A 22 37.35 -35.71 24.94
N ALA A 23 37.07 -36.27 26.11
CA ALA A 23 37.94 -37.19 26.81
C ALA A 23 37.80 -38.68 26.36
N MET A 24 36.77 -39.00 25.57
CA MET A 24 36.51 -40.38 25.09
C MET A 24 37.47 -40.77 23.97
N THR A 25 37.90 -42.01 23.96
CA THR A 25 38.69 -42.64 22.88
C THR A 25 37.84 -42.78 21.62
N ALA A 26 38.48 -43.02 20.45
CA ALA A 26 37.78 -43.24 19.20
C ALA A 26 36.81 -44.45 19.27
N GLU A 27 37.22 -45.51 19.91
CA GLU A 27 36.42 -46.74 20.12
C GLU A 27 35.21 -46.50 21.01
N GLU A 28 35.37 -45.75 22.10
CA GLU A 28 34.26 -45.37 22.99
C GLU A 28 33.24 -44.43 22.29
N LYS A 29 33.71 -43.52 21.43
CA LYS A 29 32.82 -42.68 20.62
C LYS A 29 32.03 -43.47 19.58
N GLU A 30 32.62 -44.50 19.02
CA GLU A 30 31.96 -45.38 18.04
C GLU A 30 30.93 -46.29 18.72
N ALA A 31 31.28 -46.90 19.83
CA ALA A 31 30.35 -47.70 20.67
C ALA A 31 29.16 -46.85 21.14
N MET A 32 29.39 -45.59 21.52
CA MET A 32 28.34 -44.67 21.92
C MET A 32 27.43 -44.30 20.74
N ARG A 33 27.97 -44.04 19.55
CA ARG A 33 27.19 -43.76 18.35
C ARG A 33 26.30 -44.95 18.00
N GLU A 34 26.85 -46.16 18.05
CA GLU A 34 26.11 -47.38 17.78
C GLU A 34 24.95 -47.57 18.77
N ARG A 35 25.19 -47.33 20.07
CA ARG A 35 24.15 -47.41 21.11
C ARG A 35 23.05 -46.36 20.88
N ILE A 36 23.41 -45.12 20.54
CA ILE A 36 22.42 -44.07 20.19
C ILE A 36 21.63 -44.46 18.95
N ARG A 37 22.26 -45.10 17.95
CA ARG A 37 21.58 -45.58 16.75
C ARG A 37 20.55 -46.66 17.12
N GLN A 38 20.95 -47.67 17.88
CA GLN A 38 20.07 -48.77 18.33
C GLN A 38 18.90 -48.25 19.20
N GLU A 39 19.17 -47.31 20.11
CA GLU A 39 18.11 -46.69 20.93
C GLU A 39 17.13 -45.87 20.05
N LYS A 40 17.61 -45.17 19.03
CA LYS A 40 16.75 -44.44 18.08
C LYS A 40 15.90 -45.42 17.25
N GLU A 41 16.49 -46.48 16.73
CA GLU A 41 15.79 -47.52 15.96
C GLU A 41 14.71 -48.19 16.80
N ALA A 42 15.04 -48.58 18.05
CA ALA A 42 14.08 -49.15 18.98
C ALA A 42 12.95 -48.20 19.37
N ALA A 43 13.26 -46.92 19.56
CA ALA A 43 12.26 -45.88 19.83
C ALA A 43 11.35 -45.62 18.61
N GLN A 44 11.92 -45.68 17.41
CA GLN A 44 11.15 -45.54 16.17
C GLN A 44 10.21 -46.75 15.98
N ALA A 45 10.70 -47.97 16.14
CA ALA A 45 9.91 -49.19 16.04
C ALA A 45 8.72 -49.18 17.03
N ARG A 46 8.95 -48.77 18.29
CA ARG A 46 7.86 -48.61 19.28
C ARG A 46 6.82 -47.59 18.85
N ARG A 47 7.25 -46.43 18.30
CA ARG A 47 6.33 -45.43 17.80
C ARG A 47 5.51 -45.92 16.59
N GLU A 48 6.11 -46.69 15.70
CA GLU A 48 5.42 -47.26 14.55
C GLU A 48 4.38 -48.31 15.00
N GLU A 49 4.69 -49.12 16.00
CA GLU A 49 3.75 -50.09 16.58
C GLU A 49 2.59 -49.37 17.30
N GLU A 50 2.86 -48.32 18.07
CA GLU A 50 1.83 -47.51 18.72
C GLU A 50 0.91 -46.85 17.69
N ARG A 51 1.47 -46.32 16.58
CA ARG A 51 0.70 -45.75 15.48
C ARG A 51 -0.19 -46.77 14.79
N ARG A 52 0.34 -47.97 14.54
CA ARG A 52 -0.44 -49.06 13.93
C ARG A 52 -1.60 -49.48 14.83
N ALA A 53 -1.36 -49.69 16.12
CA ALA A 53 -2.40 -50.02 17.09
C ALA A 53 -3.46 -48.91 17.19
N ALA A 54 -3.06 -47.63 17.14
CA ALA A 54 -3.99 -46.48 17.12
C ALA A 54 -4.82 -46.42 15.84
N ALA A 55 -4.21 -46.71 14.69
CA ALA A 55 -4.92 -46.76 13.40
C ALA A 55 -5.95 -47.94 13.38
N GLU A 56 -5.58 -49.11 13.83
CA GLU A 56 -6.50 -50.27 13.95
C GLU A 56 -7.69 -49.92 14.86
N LYS A 57 -7.42 -49.27 16.01
CA LYS A 57 -8.44 -48.82 16.95
C LYS A 57 -9.36 -47.75 16.30
N ALA A 58 -8.80 -46.77 15.56
CA ALA A 58 -9.56 -45.75 14.86
C ALA A 58 -10.49 -46.39 13.83
N ASN A 59 -9.99 -47.30 12.99
CA ASN A 59 -10.77 -47.99 11.96
C ASN A 59 -11.88 -48.89 12.54
N ARG A 60 -11.72 -49.42 13.74
CA ARG A 60 -12.75 -50.19 14.44
C ARG A 60 -13.82 -49.28 15.06
N LEU A 61 -13.43 -48.16 15.70
CA LEU A 61 -14.35 -47.30 16.43
C LEU A 61 -15.10 -46.34 15.53
N PHE A 62 -14.44 -45.72 14.56
CA PHE A 62 -15.03 -44.65 13.78
C PHE A 62 -16.33 -45.03 13.08
N PRO A 63 -16.46 -46.19 12.42
CA PRO A 63 -17.71 -46.62 11.78
C PRO A 63 -18.88 -46.82 12.75
N THR A 64 -18.62 -47.06 14.03
CA THR A 64 -19.69 -47.30 15.03
C THR A 64 -20.36 -46.00 15.49
N PHE A 65 -19.72 -44.85 15.28
CA PHE A 65 -20.28 -43.59 15.67
C PHE A 65 -21.29 -43.09 14.60
N PRO A 66 -22.46 -42.57 15.01
CA PRO A 66 -23.39 -41.93 14.04
C PRO A 66 -22.79 -40.65 13.48
N LEU A 67 -23.29 -40.22 12.29
CA LEU A 67 -22.96 -38.92 11.72
C LEU A 67 -23.36 -37.79 12.67
N ALA A 68 -22.50 -36.78 12.80
CA ALA A 68 -22.80 -35.62 13.60
C ALA A 68 -23.96 -34.83 13.03
N GLY A 69 -24.93 -34.50 13.89
CA GLY A 69 -26.07 -33.65 13.53
C GLY A 69 -25.81 -32.18 13.85
N LYS A 70 -26.68 -31.30 13.34
CA LYS A 70 -26.64 -29.83 13.63
C LYS A 70 -26.79 -29.52 15.13
N GLU A 71 -27.33 -30.47 15.93
CA GLU A 71 -27.55 -30.33 17.36
C GLU A 71 -26.30 -30.62 18.20
N ASN A 72 -25.18 -31.01 17.55
CA ASN A 72 -23.92 -31.21 18.27
C ASN A 72 -23.50 -29.97 19.02
N ALA A 73 -23.19 -30.07 20.31
CA ALA A 73 -22.95 -28.93 21.20
C ALA A 73 -21.82 -28.02 20.73
N TYR A 74 -20.72 -28.60 20.20
CA TYR A 74 -19.59 -27.84 19.67
C TYR A 74 -19.96 -27.08 18.39
N LEU A 75 -20.58 -27.75 17.40
CA LEU A 75 -20.97 -27.14 16.13
C LEU A 75 -21.98 -26.01 16.33
N ARG A 76 -22.97 -26.22 17.22
CA ARG A 76 -23.96 -25.20 17.58
C ARG A 76 -23.32 -23.98 18.23
N ARG A 77 -22.39 -24.20 19.18
CA ARG A 77 -21.65 -23.10 19.83
C ARG A 77 -20.81 -22.31 18.84
N LYS A 78 -20.22 -22.98 17.86
CA LYS A 78 -19.41 -22.35 16.81
C LYS A 78 -20.23 -21.80 15.62
N GLY A 79 -21.56 -21.92 15.65
CA GLY A 79 -22.46 -21.40 14.61
C GLY A 79 -22.24 -22.06 13.23
N VAL A 80 -21.76 -23.29 13.18
CA VAL A 80 -21.42 -23.98 11.92
C VAL A 80 -22.18 -25.30 11.77
N LEU A 81 -22.31 -25.77 10.52
CA LEU A 81 -22.97 -27.02 10.18
C LEU A 81 -21.98 -28.17 10.09
N PRO A 82 -22.41 -29.43 10.36
CA PRO A 82 -21.56 -30.60 10.13
C PRO A 82 -21.22 -30.73 8.63
N MET A 83 -19.94 -30.98 8.33
CA MET A 83 -19.43 -31.12 6.96
C MET A 83 -18.46 -32.27 6.83
N GLY A 84 -18.46 -32.96 5.69
CA GLY A 84 -17.64 -34.13 5.48
C GLY A 84 -18.08 -35.32 6.36
N ASP A 85 -17.14 -36.20 6.70
CA ASP A 85 -17.40 -37.43 7.49
C ASP A 85 -17.21 -37.16 9.00
N MET A 86 -17.91 -36.15 9.53
CA MET A 86 -17.94 -35.84 10.97
C MET A 86 -18.90 -36.76 11.70
N ARG A 87 -18.49 -37.30 12.81
CA ARG A 87 -19.29 -38.22 13.64
C ARG A 87 -19.42 -37.71 15.07
N GLN A 88 -20.31 -38.33 15.84
CA GLN A 88 -20.54 -38.02 17.24
C GLN A 88 -20.49 -39.27 18.08
N ASP A 89 -19.75 -39.26 19.16
CA ASP A 89 -19.71 -40.41 20.10
C ASP A 89 -20.91 -40.38 21.06
N GLU A 90 -21.02 -41.45 21.89
CA GLU A 90 -22.09 -41.58 22.87
C GLU A 90 -22.09 -40.48 23.94
N GLY A 91 -20.93 -39.85 24.20
CA GLY A 91 -20.78 -38.72 25.13
C GLY A 91 -21.09 -37.35 24.49
N GLY A 92 -21.56 -37.33 23.24
CA GLY A 92 -21.89 -36.08 22.51
C GLY A 92 -20.68 -35.33 21.95
N ARG A 93 -19.47 -35.88 22.04
CA ARG A 93 -18.26 -35.25 21.48
C ARG A 93 -18.24 -35.40 19.99
N LEU A 94 -17.84 -34.34 19.28
CA LEU A 94 -17.58 -34.36 17.84
C LEU A 94 -16.33 -35.23 17.57
N VAL A 95 -16.39 -36.11 16.60
CA VAL A 95 -15.29 -37.02 16.23
C VAL A 95 -14.89 -36.72 14.78
N LEU A 96 -13.65 -36.30 14.60
CA LEU A 96 -13.07 -36.04 13.30
C LEU A 96 -12.09 -37.15 12.90
N PRO A 97 -12.21 -37.72 11.67
CA PRO A 97 -11.24 -38.69 11.18
C PRO A 97 -9.92 -38.00 10.83
N VAL A 98 -8.81 -38.53 11.30
CA VAL A 98 -7.46 -38.08 10.98
C VAL A 98 -6.90 -39.00 9.90
N ARG A 99 -6.68 -38.44 8.69
CA ARG A 99 -6.25 -39.20 7.49
C ARG A 99 -4.81 -38.85 7.12
N ASN A 100 -4.03 -39.85 6.74
CA ASN A 100 -2.67 -39.66 6.24
C ASN A 100 -2.66 -39.19 4.76
N ALA A 101 -1.46 -39.02 4.21
CA ALA A 101 -1.29 -38.61 2.80
C ALA A 101 -2.00 -39.54 1.80
N ASP A 102 -2.12 -40.84 2.07
CA ASP A 102 -2.81 -41.80 1.18
C ASP A 102 -4.33 -41.80 1.37
N GLY A 103 -4.84 -41.03 2.34
CA GLY A 103 -6.26 -40.97 2.68
C GLY A 103 -6.71 -42.02 3.70
N TRP A 104 -5.80 -42.87 4.19
CA TRP A 104 -6.12 -43.89 5.21
C TRP A 104 -6.41 -43.24 6.56
N LEU A 105 -7.40 -43.78 7.26
CA LEU A 105 -7.74 -43.39 8.63
C LEU A 105 -6.67 -43.91 9.60
N VAL A 106 -5.91 -42.99 10.21
CA VAL A 106 -4.76 -43.32 11.09
C VAL A 106 -4.96 -42.88 12.54
N SER A 107 -5.92 -41.96 12.79
CA SER A 107 -6.25 -41.51 14.14
C SER A 107 -7.64 -40.87 14.18
N LEU A 108 -8.07 -40.44 15.39
CA LEU A 108 -9.30 -39.70 15.62
C LEU A 108 -9.02 -38.47 16.48
N GLN A 109 -9.68 -37.34 16.20
CA GLN A 109 -9.74 -36.21 17.11
C GLN A 109 -11.15 -36.10 17.73
N PHE A 110 -11.22 -36.01 19.06
CA PHE A 110 -12.44 -35.82 19.82
C PHE A 110 -12.52 -34.37 20.30
N ILE A 111 -13.66 -33.73 20.13
CA ILE A 111 -13.90 -32.33 20.54
C ILE A 111 -15.17 -32.31 21.41
N ASP A 112 -15.05 -31.86 22.65
CA ASP A 112 -16.22 -31.73 23.53
C ASP A 112 -17.04 -30.45 23.28
N GLY A 113 -18.16 -30.29 23.93
CA GLY A 113 -19.03 -29.12 23.81
C GLY A 113 -18.34 -27.81 24.20
N GLU A 114 -17.34 -27.84 25.06
CA GLU A 114 -16.54 -26.69 25.46
C GLU A 114 -15.38 -26.37 24.50
N GLY A 115 -15.08 -27.31 23.56
CA GLY A 115 -14.06 -27.13 22.53
C GLY A 115 -12.69 -27.69 22.92
N ASN A 116 -12.60 -28.47 24.02
CA ASN A 116 -11.37 -29.17 24.35
C ASN A 116 -11.13 -30.29 23.34
N LYS A 117 -9.92 -30.30 22.76
CA LYS A 117 -9.53 -31.21 21.69
C LYS A 117 -8.60 -32.29 22.22
N ARG A 118 -8.90 -33.56 21.94
CA ARG A 118 -8.05 -34.70 22.31
C ARG A 118 -7.89 -35.66 21.13
N PHE A 119 -6.65 -36.09 20.87
CA PHE A 119 -6.37 -37.11 19.88
C PHE A 119 -6.40 -38.51 20.50
N LEU A 120 -6.64 -39.51 19.67
CA LEU A 120 -6.47 -40.89 20.06
C LEU A 120 -4.99 -41.12 20.43
N LYS A 121 -4.76 -41.70 21.65
CA LYS A 121 -3.41 -41.92 22.16
C LYS A 121 -2.60 -42.81 21.20
N GLY A 122 -1.37 -42.40 20.90
CA GLY A 122 -0.45 -43.09 19.99
C GLY A 122 -0.75 -42.81 18.49
N GLY A 123 -1.83 -42.07 18.17
CA GLY A 123 -2.20 -41.78 16.79
C GLY A 123 -1.25 -40.82 16.08
N GLU A 124 -1.07 -41.04 14.80
CA GLU A 124 -0.29 -40.16 13.94
C GLU A 124 -1.03 -38.82 13.69
N LYS A 125 -0.28 -37.71 13.65
CA LYS A 125 -0.80 -36.37 13.41
C LYS A 125 -0.02 -35.61 12.32
N LYS A 126 1.31 -35.76 12.31
CA LYS A 126 2.16 -34.98 11.39
C LYS A 126 1.89 -35.37 9.92
N GLY A 127 1.57 -34.38 9.09
CA GLY A 127 1.19 -34.59 7.70
C GLY A 127 -0.22 -35.16 7.49
N CYS A 128 -0.98 -35.36 8.58
CA CYS A 128 -2.35 -35.85 8.53
C CYS A 128 -3.34 -34.70 8.52
N TYR A 129 -4.52 -34.93 7.95
CA TYR A 129 -5.54 -33.94 7.73
C TYR A 129 -6.97 -34.48 7.88
N PHE A 130 -7.95 -33.59 8.02
CA PHE A 130 -9.36 -33.89 7.86
C PHE A 130 -9.89 -33.14 6.63
N PRO A 131 -10.45 -33.84 5.59
CA PRO A 131 -10.97 -33.20 4.40
C PRO A 131 -12.42 -32.75 4.59
N ILE A 132 -12.72 -31.53 4.17
CA ILE A 132 -14.07 -30.99 4.04
C ILE A 132 -14.33 -30.82 2.54
N PRO A 133 -15.33 -31.53 1.96
CA PRO A 133 -15.62 -31.44 0.55
C PRO A 133 -16.20 -30.08 0.15
N ALA A 134 -16.02 -29.67 -1.10
CA ALA A 134 -16.67 -28.48 -1.65
C ALA A 134 -18.19 -28.64 -1.63
N LYS A 135 -18.91 -27.53 -1.43
CA LYS A 135 -20.38 -27.52 -1.31
C LYS A 135 -21.08 -28.11 -2.55
N ASP A 136 -20.54 -27.87 -3.73
CA ASP A 136 -21.12 -28.29 -5.02
C ASP A 136 -20.40 -29.50 -5.63
N GLY A 137 -19.55 -30.19 -4.85
CA GLY A 137 -18.74 -31.30 -5.34
C GLY A 137 -17.64 -30.93 -6.34
N ARG A 138 -17.38 -29.63 -6.56
CA ARG A 138 -16.34 -29.15 -7.49
C ARG A 138 -14.95 -29.54 -7.01
N GLN A 139 -14.15 -30.09 -7.91
CA GLN A 139 -12.76 -30.46 -7.60
C GLN A 139 -11.72 -29.50 -8.17
N ASP A 140 -12.13 -28.58 -9.03
CA ASP A 140 -11.28 -27.67 -9.80
C ASP A 140 -11.07 -26.28 -9.17
N GLY A 141 -11.81 -25.94 -8.12
CA GLY A 141 -11.66 -24.67 -7.39
C GLY A 141 -10.48 -24.66 -6.42
N PRO A 142 -10.20 -23.49 -5.77
CA PRO A 142 -9.18 -23.38 -4.73
C PRO A 142 -9.33 -24.42 -3.62
N LEU A 143 -8.21 -24.83 -3.02
CA LEU A 143 -8.18 -25.70 -1.85
C LEU A 143 -7.70 -24.92 -0.64
N LEU A 144 -8.58 -24.75 0.34
CA LEU A 144 -8.28 -24.04 1.56
C LEU A 144 -7.57 -24.97 2.57
N ILE A 145 -6.58 -24.47 3.29
CA ILE A 145 -5.84 -25.21 4.31
C ILE A 145 -5.71 -24.34 5.55
N GLY A 146 -6.10 -24.82 6.71
CA GLY A 146 -6.01 -24.07 7.96
C GLY A 146 -5.97 -24.97 9.19
N GLU A 147 -5.73 -24.36 10.34
CA GLU A 147 -5.48 -25.07 11.58
C GLU A 147 -6.76 -25.70 12.18
N GLY A 148 -7.76 -24.87 12.40
CA GLY A 148 -8.95 -25.19 13.19
C GLY A 148 -10.12 -25.74 12.39
N SER A 149 -10.83 -26.75 12.91
CA SER A 149 -12.02 -27.29 12.24
C SER A 149 -13.14 -26.25 12.09
N ALA A 150 -13.42 -25.42 13.12
CA ALA A 150 -14.44 -24.38 13.04
C ALA A 150 -14.08 -23.32 12.01
N THR A 151 -12.82 -22.84 11.99
CA THR A 151 -12.25 -21.92 10.99
C THR A 151 -12.48 -22.46 9.58
N MET A 152 -12.13 -23.73 9.32
CA MET A 152 -12.23 -24.32 7.98
C MET A 152 -13.66 -24.61 7.54
N ILE A 153 -14.54 -24.98 8.47
CA ILE A 153 -15.97 -25.13 8.18
C ILE A 153 -16.58 -23.77 7.80
N SER A 154 -16.30 -22.71 8.57
CA SER A 154 -16.76 -21.34 8.29
C SER A 154 -16.30 -20.86 6.92
N ALA A 155 -15.04 -21.09 6.59
CA ALA A 155 -14.47 -20.75 5.30
C ALA A 155 -15.14 -21.53 4.13
N CYS A 156 -15.39 -22.85 4.31
CA CYS A 156 -16.09 -23.67 3.36
C CYS A 156 -17.57 -23.24 3.18
N MET A 157 -18.25 -22.90 4.28
CA MET A 157 -19.63 -22.38 4.24
C MET A 157 -19.72 -21.05 3.50
N ALA A 158 -18.75 -20.17 3.70
CA ALA A 158 -18.70 -18.83 3.11
C ALA A 158 -18.35 -18.86 1.61
N THR A 159 -17.41 -19.72 1.20
CA THR A 159 -16.84 -19.73 -0.16
C THR A 159 -17.36 -20.87 -1.04
N GLY A 160 -17.81 -21.95 -0.42
CA GLY A 160 -18.12 -23.22 -1.12
C GLY A 160 -16.87 -24.04 -1.49
N TYR A 161 -15.64 -23.59 -1.20
CA TYR A 161 -14.40 -24.26 -1.57
C TYR A 161 -14.09 -25.46 -0.67
N ALA A 162 -13.47 -26.50 -1.24
CA ALA A 162 -12.95 -27.63 -0.48
C ALA A 162 -11.88 -27.17 0.51
N SER A 163 -11.82 -27.83 1.67
CA SER A 163 -10.93 -27.43 2.75
C SER A 163 -10.23 -28.60 3.41
N LEU A 164 -9.01 -28.39 3.91
CA LEU A 164 -8.25 -29.34 4.70
C LEU A 164 -7.99 -28.74 6.10
N VAL A 165 -8.34 -29.48 7.14
CA VAL A 165 -8.00 -29.15 8.54
C VAL A 165 -6.67 -29.78 8.87
N ALA A 166 -5.66 -28.96 9.22
CA ALA A 166 -4.32 -29.42 9.61
C ALA A 166 -4.18 -29.70 11.11
N PHE A 167 -5.18 -29.35 11.91
CA PHE A 167 -5.31 -29.58 13.36
C PHE A 167 -4.45 -28.69 14.27
N ASP A 168 -3.28 -28.22 13.84
CA ASP A 168 -2.45 -27.20 14.50
C ASP A 168 -1.52 -26.48 13.53
N ALA A 169 -0.94 -25.35 14.00
CA ALA A 169 -0.07 -24.47 13.21
C ALA A 169 1.17 -25.22 12.67
N GLY A 170 1.86 -26.02 13.51
CA GLY A 170 3.07 -26.75 13.10
C GLY A 170 2.83 -27.88 12.09
N ASN A 171 1.57 -28.21 11.82
CA ASN A 171 1.18 -29.19 10.81
C ASN A 171 0.71 -28.56 9.48
N LEU A 172 0.62 -27.25 9.39
CA LEU A 172 0.21 -26.54 8.17
C LEU A 172 1.14 -26.82 6.99
N GLU A 173 2.46 -26.69 7.17
CA GLU A 173 3.43 -26.93 6.10
C GLU A 173 3.45 -28.39 5.62
N PRO A 174 3.51 -29.43 6.50
CA PRO A 174 3.39 -30.82 6.07
C PRO A 174 2.12 -31.12 5.25
N VAL A 175 0.96 -30.60 5.68
CA VAL A 175 -0.32 -30.79 4.99
C VAL A 175 -0.32 -30.04 3.64
N ALA A 176 0.20 -28.82 3.61
CA ALA A 176 0.31 -28.03 2.38
C ALA A 176 1.22 -28.70 1.33
N ARG A 177 2.37 -29.26 1.75
CA ARG A 177 3.27 -30.01 0.87
C ARG A 177 2.60 -31.28 0.33
N MET A 178 1.89 -32.02 1.16
CA MET A 178 1.07 -33.18 0.74
C MET A 178 0.01 -32.75 -0.28
N ALA A 179 -0.72 -31.66 -0.01
CA ALA A 179 -1.76 -31.15 -0.90
C ALA A 179 -1.18 -30.72 -2.26
N ARG A 180 -0.03 -30.03 -2.27
CA ARG A 180 0.68 -29.64 -3.50
C ARG A 180 1.15 -30.86 -4.30
N GLY A 181 1.67 -31.90 -3.63
CA GLY A 181 2.06 -33.15 -4.29
C GLY A 181 0.87 -33.86 -4.99
N LYS A 182 -0.30 -33.86 -4.34
CA LYS A 182 -1.53 -34.47 -4.91
C LYS A 182 -2.21 -33.63 -5.98
N HIS A 183 -2.09 -32.32 -5.86
CA HIS A 183 -2.77 -31.34 -6.71
C HIS A 183 -1.76 -30.30 -7.23
N PRO A 184 -0.85 -30.66 -8.17
CA PRO A 184 0.24 -29.80 -8.62
C PRO A 184 -0.23 -28.45 -9.16
N ASP A 185 -1.35 -28.42 -9.85
CA ASP A 185 -1.88 -27.23 -10.53
C ASP A 185 -3.00 -26.52 -9.77
N ARG A 186 -3.47 -27.11 -8.66
CA ARG A 186 -4.57 -26.53 -7.89
C ARG A 186 -4.10 -25.36 -7.05
N GLU A 187 -4.91 -24.32 -6.99
CA GLU A 187 -4.65 -23.17 -6.15
C GLU A 187 -4.81 -23.54 -4.67
N LEU A 188 -3.74 -23.36 -3.88
CA LEU A 188 -3.74 -23.62 -2.44
C LEU A 188 -3.81 -22.29 -1.70
N VAL A 189 -4.73 -22.19 -0.73
CA VAL A 189 -4.90 -20.98 0.09
C VAL A 189 -4.76 -21.35 1.57
N LEU A 190 -3.71 -20.86 2.20
CA LEU A 190 -3.48 -21.03 3.63
C LEU A 190 -4.28 -19.99 4.40
N LEU A 191 -5.08 -20.42 5.37
CA LEU A 191 -5.83 -19.54 6.26
C LEU A 191 -5.06 -19.40 7.58
N ALA A 192 -4.72 -18.15 7.93
CA ALA A 192 -4.02 -17.83 9.16
C ALA A 192 -4.97 -17.18 10.16
N ASP A 193 -5.03 -17.75 11.35
CA ASP A 193 -5.67 -17.12 12.50
C ASP A 193 -4.81 -15.95 12.98
N ASN A 194 -5.42 -14.84 13.40
CA ASN A 194 -4.71 -13.62 13.77
C ASN A 194 -4.61 -13.50 15.29
N ASP A 195 -3.56 -14.04 15.84
CA ASP A 195 -3.22 -14.01 17.26
C ASP A 195 -2.44 -12.73 17.64
N VAL A 196 -3.06 -11.56 17.45
CA VAL A 196 -2.44 -10.29 17.88
C VAL A 196 -2.31 -10.28 19.41
N HIS A 197 -1.09 -10.08 19.90
CA HIS A 197 -0.80 -9.88 21.32
C HIS A 197 -0.51 -8.39 21.58
N GLU A 198 -1.11 -7.83 22.64
CA GLU A 198 -0.90 -6.42 23.02
C GLU A 198 0.56 -6.09 23.38
N ASP A 199 1.33 -7.09 23.77
CA ASP A 199 2.75 -6.99 24.12
C ASP A 199 3.71 -7.09 22.91
N GLY A 200 3.20 -7.19 21.69
CA GLY A 200 4.00 -7.35 20.47
C GLY A 200 4.66 -8.72 20.33
N SER A 201 4.25 -9.71 21.11
CA SER A 201 4.76 -11.08 20.99
C SER A 201 4.36 -11.74 19.66
N ARG A 202 5.06 -12.81 19.29
CA ARG A 202 4.95 -13.51 18.00
C ARG A 202 3.53 -13.97 17.69
N ASN A 203 3.08 -13.69 16.47
CA ASN A 203 1.84 -14.24 15.91
C ASN A 203 2.15 -15.58 15.22
N THR A 204 2.22 -16.66 16.01
CA THR A 204 2.62 -17.99 15.54
C THR A 204 1.72 -18.52 14.43
N GLY A 205 0.40 -18.25 14.48
CA GLY A 205 -0.55 -18.69 13.45
C GLY A 205 -0.23 -18.08 12.08
N VAL A 206 0.03 -16.79 12.04
CA VAL A 206 0.39 -16.08 10.79
C VAL A 206 1.78 -16.50 10.30
N GLU A 207 2.76 -16.68 11.20
CA GLU A 207 4.12 -17.11 10.85
C GLU A 207 4.14 -18.49 10.19
N GLU A 208 3.52 -19.48 10.81
CA GLU A 208 3.49 -20.86 10.31
C GLU A 208 2.67 -20.99 9.01
N ALA A 209 1.52 -20.29 8.92
CA ALA A 209 0.74 -20.26 7.69
C ALA A 209 1.48 -19.56 6.54
N THR A 210 2.25 -18.51 6.85
CA THR A 210 3.10 -17.83 5.86
C THR A 210 4.19 -18.76 5.35
N ALA A 211 4.89 -19.46 6.25
CA ALA A 211 5.93 -20.43 5.89
C ALA A 211 5.34 -21.56 5.03
N ALA A 212 4.19 -22.09 5.43
CA ALA A 212 3.49 -23.14 4.69
C ALA A 212 3.08 -22.66 3.27
N ALA A 213 2.51 -21.44 3.14
CA ALA A 213 2.14 -20.87 1.84
C ALA A 213 3.36 -20.71 0.93
N GLN A 214 4.46 -20.19 1.46
CA GLN A 214 5.70 -20.01 0.72
C GLN A 214 6.31 -21.35 0.27
N ALA A 215 6.29 -22.37 1.15
CA ALA A 215 6.86 -23.68 0.86
C ALA A 215 6.21 -24.41 -0.33
N VAL A 216 4.94 -24.07 -0.64
CA VAL A 216 4.17 -24.73 -1.71
C VAL A 216 3.74 -23.80 -2.84
N GLY A 217 4.18 -22.54 -2.84
CA GLY A 217 3.68 -21.53 -3.79
C GLY A 217 2.17 -21.33 -3.66
N GLY A 218 1.66 -21.39 -2.43
CA GLY A 218 0.26 -21.15 -2.09
C GLY A 218 0.01 -19.68 -1.75
N LYS A 219 -1.26 -19.34 -1.56
CA LYS A 219 -1.73 -18.01 -1.15
C LYS A 219 -1.96 -17.98 0.36
N LEU A 220 -1.94 -16.77 0.94
CA LEU A 220 -2.18 -16.58 2.36
C LEU A 220 -3.36 -15.63 2.56
N ALA A 221 -4.38 -16.08 3.27
CA ALA A 221 -5.46 -15.25 3.77
C ALA A 221 -5.31 -15.10 5.28
N VAL A 222 -5.12 -13.88 5.77
CA VAL A 222 -5.01 -13.58 7.20
C VAL A 222 -6.34 -13.03 7.69
N CYS A 223 -6.88 -13.60 8.78
CA CYS A 223 -8.09 -13.09 9.41
C CYS A 223 -7.84 -11.66 9.92
N PRO A 224 -8.68 -10.66 9.59
CA PRO A 224 -8.55 -9.33 10.16
C PRO A 224 -8.83 -9.35 11.67
N ALA A 225 -8.15 -8.50 12.42
CA ALA A 225 -8.47 -8.32 13.84
C ALA A 225 -9.90 -7.78 14.01
N ILE A 226 -10.68 -8.35 14.92
CA ILE A 226 -12.04 -7.91 15.22
C ILE A 226 -11.99 -7.03 16.47
N ARG A 227 -12.36 -5.74 16.34
CA ARG A 227 -12.34 -4.75 17.44
C ARG A 227 -10.99 -4.72 18.20
N GLY A 228 -9.86 -4.91 17.48
CA GLY A 228 -8.52 -4.93 18.06
C GLY A 228 -8.15 -6.21 18.84
N ARG A 229 -8.98 -7.26 18.80
CA ARG A 229 -8.76 -8.53 19.51
C ARG A 229 -8.34 -9.62 18.54
N LYS A 230 -7.73 -10.68 19.11
CA LYS A 230 -7.50 -11.96 18.42
C LYS A 230 -8.78 -12.41 17.72
N ALA A 231 -8.64 -12.88 16.48
CA ALA A 231 -9.77 -13.42 15.73
C ALA A 231 -9.34 -14.58 14.83
N ASP A 232 -10.18 -15.59 14.74
CA ASP A 232 -10.13 -16.62 13.71
C ASP A 232 -11.25 -16.40 12.66
N PHE A 233 -11.24 -17.13 11.56
CA PHE A 233 -12.28 -17.01 10.53
C PHE A 233 -13.67 -17.46 11.02
N ASN A 234 -13.76 -18.26 12.08
CA ASN A 234 -15.05 -18.57 12.70
C ASN A 234 -15.58 -17.38 13.51
N ASP A 235 -14.70 -16.66 14.20
CA ASP A 235 -15.08 -15.41 14.89
C ASP A 235 -15.57 -14.37 13.88
N LEU A 236 -14.86 -14.20 12.74
CA LEU A 236 -15.28 -13.29 11.66
C LEU A 236 -16.63 -13.71 11.05
N PHE A 237 -16.86 -15.03 10.93
CA PHE A 237 -18.11 -15.59 10.40
C PHE A 237 -19.30 -15.34 11.32
N THR A 238 -19.09 -15.34 12.64
CA THR A 238 -20.17 -15.28 13.65
C THR A 238 -20.37 -13.90 14.27
N ASP A 239 -19.38 -12.97 14.15
CA ASP A 239 -19.47 -11.61 14.72
C ASP A 239 -20.65 -10.81 14.15
N ASP A 240 -21.04 -11.10 12.91
CA ASP A 240 -22.16 -10.46 12.22
C ASP A 240 -22.96 -11.55 11.46
N PRO A 241 -24.08 -12.04 12.03
CA PRO A 241 -24.83 -13.16 11.43
C PRO A 241 -25.32 -12.92 10.00
N GLU A 242 -25.58 -11.65 9.63
CA GLU A 242 -26.05 -11.30 8.27
C GLU A 242 -24.91 -11.16 7.27
N ASN A 243 -23.79 -10.52 7.65
CA ASN A 243 -22.69 -10.19 6.73
C ASN A 243 -21.42 -10.99 7.00
N GLY A 244 -21.32 -11.75 8.09
CA GLY A 244 -20.12 -12.52 8.47
C GLY A 244 -19.65 -13.51 7.39
N PRO A 245 -20.54 -14.32 6.79
CA PRO A 245 -20.17 -15.18 5.67
C PRO A 245 -19.56 -14.41 4.48
N GLU A 246 -20.12 -13.25 4.14
CA GLU A 246 -19.60 -12.40 3.07
C GLU A 246 -18.25 -11.79 3.42
N LYS A 247 -18.04 -11.34 4.66
CA LYS A 247 -16.74 -10.83 5.14
C LYS A 247 -15.65 -11.90 5.02
N VAL A 248 -15.93 -13.14 5.43
CA VAL A 248 -15.01 -14.27 5.27
C VAL A 248 -14.71 -14.52 3.80
N ARG A 249 -15.72 -14.55 2.94
CA ARG A 249 -15.57 -14.73 1.49
C ARG A 249 -14.68 -13.65 0.89
N VAL A 250 -14.94 -12.39 1.19
CA VAL A 250 -14.17 -11.24 0.68
C VAL A 250 -12.69 -11.36 1.04
N VAL A 251 -12.35 -11.71 2.29
CA VAL A 251 -10.95 -11.88 2.74
C VAL A 251 -10.24 -12.99 1.96
N ILE A 252 -10.89 -14.16 1.82
CA ILE A 252 -10.32 -15.30 1.13
C ILE A 252 -10.18 -15.01 -0.37
N GLU A 253 -11.20 -14.48 -1.02
CA GLU A 253 -11.15 -14.17 -2.44
C GLU A 253 -10.21 -13.01 -2.77
N LYS A 254 -10.04 -12.05 -1.85
CA LYS A 254 -9.02 -11.04 -1.95
C LYS A 254 -7.62 -11.67 -1.97
N ALA A 255 -7.33 -12.59 -1.07
CA ALA A 255 -6.07 -13.33 -1.05
C ALA A 255 -5.86 -14.16 -2.35
N ILE A 256 -6.94 -14.74 -2.89
CA ILE A 256 -6.92 -15.44 -4.17
C ILE A 256 -6.58 -14.48 -5.32
N ARG A 257 -7.10 -13.28 -5.33
CA ARG A 257 -6.83 -12.27 -6.36
C ARG A 257 -5.47 -11.59 -6.21
N GLU A 258 -5.07 -11.24 -4.99
CA GLU A 258 -3.87 -10.44 -4.69
C GLU A 258 -2.57 -11.24 -4.81
N CYS A 259 -2.57 -12.53 -4.57
CA CYS A 259 -1.40 -13.40 -4.72
C CYS A 259 -1.40 -14.13 -6.06
N GLY A 260 -1.27 -13.40 -7.17
CA GLY A 260 -0.95 -14.05 -8.45
C GLY A 260 0.42 -14.75 -8.37
N GLU A 261 0.39 -16.06 -8.57
CA GLU A 261 1.44 -16.99 -9.00
C GLU A 261 2.87 -16.41 -9.18
N THR A 262 3.49 -15.91 -8.11
CA THR A 262 4.92 -15.61 -8.16
C THR A 262 5.68 -16.82 -7.61
N ARG A 263 6.35 -17.56 -8.49
CA ARG A 263 7.21 -18.69 -8.11
C ARG A 263 8.65 -18.22 -7.98
N LEU A 264 9.28 -18.55 -6.85
CA LEU A 264 10.69 -18.30 -6.65
C LEU A 264 11.54 -19.18 -7.58
N PRO A 265 12.69 -18.71 -8.03
CA PRO A 265 13.62 -19.53 -8.79
C PRO A 265 14.16 -20.71 -7.95
N ALA A 266 14.57 -21.78 -8.61
CA ALA A 266 15.12 -22.95 -7.91
C ALA A 266 16.33 -22.57 -7.03
N GLY A 267 16.35 -23.10 -5.82
CA GLY A 267 17.39 -22.85 -4.83
C GLY A 267 17.26 -21.51 -4.08
N TYR A 268 16.32 -20.63 -4.43
CA TYR A 268 16.04 -19.41 -3.67
C TYR A 268 14.85 -19.62 -2.72
N PHE A 269 14.94 -19.03 -1.53
CA PHE A 269 13.85 -19.06 -0.56
C PHE A 269 13.86 -17.83 0.33
N ILE A 270 12.70 -17.49 0.89
CA ILE A 270 12.49 -16.35 1.74
C ILE A 270 12.04 -16.85 3.11
N ARG A 271 12.80 -16.50 4.16
CA ARG A 271 12.37 -16.64 5.54
C ARG A 271 11.81 -15.31 5.99
N ALA A 272 10.49 -15.25 6.20
CA ALA A 272 9.81 -13.98 6.47
C ALA A 272 10.10 -13.42 7.88
N THR A 273 10.35 -14.31 8.87
CA THR A 273 10.45 -13.96 10.29
C THR A 273 11.51 -14.79 11.03
N GLY A 274 11.83 -14.38 12.25
CA GLY A 274 12.80 -15.03 13.14
C GLY A 274 14.23 -14.58 12.93
N ASP A 275 15.16 -15.05 13.75
CA ASP A 275 16.59 -14.66 13.77
C ASP A 275 17.32 -14.91 12.43
N LYS A 276 16.75 -15.76 11.59
CA LYS A 276 17.26 -16.09 10.26
C LYS A 276 16.42 -15.48 9.13
N ALA A 277 15.56 -14.50 9.42
CA ALA A 277 14.77 -13.83 8.37
C ALA A 277 15.65 -13.27 7.25
N GLY A 278 15.27 -13.53 5.99
CA GLY A 278 16.06 -13.09 4.84
C GLY A 278 15.66 -13.73 3.53
N LEU A 279 16.22 -13.20 2.45
CA LEU A 279 16.26 -13.79 1.13
C LEU A 279 17.58 -14.55 1.00
N ASP A 280 17.51 -15.85 0.76
CA ASP A 280 18.66 -16.74 0.73
C ASP A 280 18.68 -17.57 -0.54
N LYS A 281 19.88 -18.07 -0.89
CA LYS A 281 20.11 -19.02 -1.98
C LYS A 281 20.89 -20.23 -1.47
N LEU A 282 20.41 -21.42 -1.79
CA LEU A 282 21.16 -22.68 -1.67
C LEU A 282 21.84 -23.02 -2.99
N GLU A 283 23.11 -23.33 -2.94
CA GLU A 283 23.89 -23.85 -4.08
C GLU A 283 24.54 -25.18 -3.67
N GLU A 284 24.33 -26.21 -4.49
CA GLU A 284 25.00 -27.50 -4.34
C GLU A 284 26.44 -27.37 -4.90
N LYS A 285 27.42 -27.74 -4.10
CA LYS A 285 28.84 -27.83 -4.49
C LYS A 285 29.39 -29.20 -4.16
N GLY A 286 29.26 -30.13 -5.10
CA GLY A 286 29.58 -31.54 -4.85
C GLY A 286 28.60 -32.12 -3.83
N ASP A 287 29.11 -32.72 -2.76
CA ASP A 287 28.28 -33.29 -1.67
C ASP A 287 27.84 -32.25 -0.61
N ASP A 288 28.31 -30.99 -0.72
CA ASP A 288 27.98 -29.93 0.25
C ASP A 288 26.92 -28.97 -0.32
N VAL A 289 26.03 -28.50 0.57
CA VAL A 289 25.06 -27.44 0.27
C VAL A 289 25.49 -26.15 0.95
N GLN A 290 25.78 -25.13 0.14
CA GLN A 290 26.18 -23.81 0.65
C GLN A 290 25.00 -22.84 0.61
N GLU A 291 24.74 -22.17 1.74
CA GLU A 291 23.72 -21.13 1.86
C GLU A 291 24.34 -19.73 1.74
N TYR A 292 23.73 -18.88 0.91
CA TYR A 292 24.13 -17.49 0.70
C TYR A 292 22.99 -16.56 1.08
N ARG A 293 23.21 -15.68 2.05
CA ARG A 293 22.29 -14.59 2.39
C ARG A 293 22.41 -13.47 1.37
N LEU A 294 21.30 -13.14 0.67
CA LEU A 294 21.26 -12.05 -0.31
C LEU A 294 20.83 -10.72 0.31
N GLY A 295 19.99 -10.74 1.33
CA GLY A 295 19.48 -9.55 1.99
C GLY A 295 18.32 -9.86 2.95
N PRO A 296 17.64 -8.82 3.46
CA PRO A 296 16.40 -8.98 4.23
C PRO A 296 15.31 -9.69 3.42
N PRO A 297 14.19 -10.11 4.05
CA PRO A 297 13.04 -10.68 3.34
C PRO A 297 12.50 -9.72 2.28
N LEU A 298 12.27 -10.20 1.06
CA LEU A 298 11.76 -9.42 -0.07
C LEU A 298 10.69 -10.20 -0.80
N ARG A 299 9.55 -9.58 -1.08
CA ARG A 299 8.50 -10.14 -1.95
C ARG A 299 8.53 -9.47 -3.32
N VAL A 300 8.40 -10.27 -4.37
CA VAL A 300 8.15 -9.78 -5.73
C VAL A 300 6.66 -9.94 -6.00
N LEU A 301 5.94 -8.82 -6.09
CA LEU A 301 4.48 -8.80 -6.23
C LEU A 301 4.03 -9.04 -7.68
N GLY A 302 4.89 -8.76 -8.67
CA GLY A 302 4.59 -8.98 -10.08
C GLY A 302 5.61 -8.32 -11.00
N ARG A 303 5.41 -8.53 -12.32
CA ARG A 303 6.14 -7.82 -13.38
C ARG A 303 5.39 -6.54 -13.74
N THR A 304 6.13 -5.46 -13.93
CA THR A 304 5.56 -4.18 -14.37
C THR A 304 5.82 -3.92 -15.84
N LYS A 305 4.90 -3.26 -16.51
CA LYS A 305 5.04 -2.72 -17.88
C LYS A 305 4.09 -1.55 -18.09
N ASP A 306 4.40 -0.64 -19.00
CA ASP A 306 3.46 0.43 -19.38
C ASP A 306 2.35 -0.06 -20.34
N GLU A 307 1.41 0.82 -20.68
CA GLU A 307 0.28 0.55 -21.58
C GLU A 307 0.72 0.10 -22.98
N HIS A 308 1.94 0.48 -23.40
CA HIS A 308 2.52 0.10 -24.69
C HIS A 308 3.40 -1.16 -24.61
N SER A 309 3.35 -1.92 -23.51
CA SER A 309 4.22 -3.07 -23.24
C SER A 309 5.71 -2.75 -23.29
N LYS A 310 6.08 -1.55 -22.81
CA LYS A 310 7.47 -1.08 -22.65
C LYS A 310 7.77 -0.82 -21.17
N ASN A 311 8.95 -0.31 -20.85
CA ASN A 311 9.37 0.08 -19.50
C ASN A 311 9.17 -1.03 -18.46
N TRP A 312 9.60 -2.25 -18.81
CA TRP A 312 9.45 -3.41 -17.95
C TRP A 312 10.19 -3.24 -16.61
N GLY A 313 9.71 -3.94 -15.59
CA GLY A 313 10.28 -3.92 -14.25
C GLY A 313 9.68 -4.96 -13.32
N PHE A 314 9.94 -4.79 -12.03
CA PHE A 314 9.45 -5.63 -10.95
C PHE A 314 8.82 -4.75 -9.86
N LEU A 315 7.64 -5.11 -9.37
CA LEU A 315 7.10 -4.51 -8.15
C LEU A 315 7.61 -5.30 -6.95
N LEU A 316 8.41 -4.65 -6.11
CA LEU A 316 9.04 -5.21 -4.93
C LEU A 316 8.37 -4.70 -3.66
N GLU A 317 8.32 -5.53 -2.61
CA GLU A 317 7.80 -5.19 -1.29
C GLU A 317 8.70 -5.74 -0.20
N TRP A 318 9.03 -4.93 0.80
CA TRP A 318 9.84 -5.33 1.97
C TRP A 318 9.52 -4.48 3.20
N ARG A 319 10.04 -4.89 4.36
CA ARG A 319 10.05 -4.06 5.56
C ARG A 319 11.47 -3.57 5.84
N ASP A 320 11.59 -2.31 6.22
CA ASP A 320 12.86 -1.72 6.65
C ASP A 320 13.23 -2.14 8.09
N PRO A 321 14.40 -1.77 8.62
CA PRO A 321 14.79 -2.07 9.99
C PRO A 321 13.89 -1.47 11.08
N ALA A 322 13.11 -0.43 10.76
CA ALA A 322 12.10 0.16 11.65
C ALA A 322 10.71 -0.52 11.50
N ASN A 323 10.64 -1.65 10.75
CA ASN A 323 9.42 -2.40 10.46
C ASN A 323 8.38 -1.64 9.62
N VAL A 324 8.77 -0.57 8.92
CA VAL A 324 7.91 0.15 7.98
C VAL A 324 7.85 -0.62 6.66
N LEU A 325 6.65 -0.78 6.11
CA LEU A 325 6.43 -1.46 4.83
C LEU A 325 6.76 -0.52 3.66
N HIS A 326 7.62 -0.98 2.78
CA HIS A 326 7.99 -0.27 1.54
C HIS A 326 7.59 -1.05 0.31
N ARG A 327 7.26 -0.32 -0.76
CA ARG A 327 7.02 -0.85 -2.11
C ARG A 327 7.77 -0.01 -3.13
N MET A 328 8.36 -0.68 -4.13
CA MET A 328 9.05 -0.01 -5.23
C MET A 328 8.84 -0.77 -6.54
N ALA A 329 8.40 -0.05 -7.57
CA ALA A 329 8.46 -0.55 -8.94
C ALA A 329 9.88 -0.29 -9.49
N LEU A 330 10.71 -1.33 -9.50
CA LEU A 330 12.11 -1.27 -9.92
C LEU A 330 12.20 -1.48 -11.44
N PRO A 331 12.68 -0.48 -12.23
CA PRO A 331 12.83 -0.64 -13.67
C PRO A 331 13.89 -1.68 -14.02
N GLU A 332 13.58 -2.62 -14.92
CA GLU A 332 14.50 -3.65 -15.38
C GLU A 332 15.72 -3.07 -16.09
N GLU A 333 15.56 -1.94 -16.81
CA GLU A 333 16.67 -1.20 -17.43
C GLU A 333 17.76 -0.82 -16.41
N SER A 334 17.38 -0.50 -15.16
CA SER A 334 18.35 -0.15 -14.11
C SER A 334 19.27 -1.31 -13.73
N LEU A 335 18.79 -2.57 -13.86
CA LEU A 335 19.56 -3.78 -13.58
C LEU A 335 20.64 -4.06 -14.64
N GLN A 336 20.50 -3.52 -15.86
CA GLN A 336 21.43 -3.68 -16.97
C GLN A 336 22.55 -2.63 -16.96
N LYS A 337 22.40 -1.54 -16.20
CA LYS A 337 23.41 -0.49 -16.10
C LYS A 337 24.58 -0.94 -15.22
N GLN A 338 25.81 -0.58 -15.61
CA GLN A 338 27.03 -0.94 -14.87
C GLN A 338 27.10 -0.32 -13.46
N GLY A 339 26.51 0.86 -13.26
CA GLY A 339 26.37 1.48 -11.94
C GLY A 339 25.26 0.77 -11.14
N ARG A 340 25.55 0.39 -9.89
CA ARG A 340 24.57 -0.27 -9.00
C ARG A 340 23.53 0.74 -8.46
N GLU A 341 23.04 1.65 -9.29
CA GLU A 341 22.07 2.69 -8.92
C GLU A 341 20.81 2.09 -8.31
N TRP A 342 20.32 0.96 -8.87
CA TRP A 342 19.18 0.21 -8.34
C TRP A 342 19.39 -0.26 -6.89
N ALA A 343 20.62 -0.68 -6.53
CA ALA A 343 20.91 -1.10 -5.15
C ALA A 343 20.92 0.10 -4.19
N SER A 344 21.39 1.26 -4.65
CA SER A 344 21.32 2.51 -3.88
C SER A 344 19.88 2.97 -3.67
N MET A 345 19.01 2.79 -4.66
CA MET A 345 17.56 3.09 -4.53
C MET A 345 16.91 2.22 -3.45
N LEU A 346 17.18 0.90 -3.45
CA LEU A 346 16.67 -0.02 -2.43
C LEU A 346 17.22 0.30 -1.05
N ALA A 347 18.53 0.61 -0.96
CA ALA A 347 19.20 0.94 0.30
C ALA A 347 18.67 2.24 0.92
N ALA A 348 18.30 3.23 0.11
CA ALA A 348 17.70 4.48 0.58
C ALA A 348 16.37 4.26 1.33
N ASP A 349 15.65 3.18 0.99
CA ASP A 349 14.41 2.76 1.66
C ASP A 349 14.63 1.56 2.60
N GLY A 350 15.85 1.39 3.10
CA GLY A 350 16.17 0.41 4.14
C GLY A 350 16.35 -1.03 3.67
N TYR A 351 16.38 -1.33 2.35
CA TYR A 351 16.69 -2.66 1.84
C TYR A 351 18.13 -2.76 1.35
N SER A 352 18.98 -3.43 2.09
CA SER A 352 20.39 -3.62 1.72
C SER A 352 20.64 -5.01 1.15
N VAL A 353 21.10 -5.07 -0.10
CA VAL A 353 21.65 -6.31 -0.68
C VAL A 353 23.00 -6.61 -0.05
N ALA A 354 23.20 -7.85 0.42
CA ALA A 354 24.43 -8.24 1.09
C ALA A 354 25.67 -8.03 0.21
N PRO A 355 26.82 -7.63 0.80
CA PRO A 355 28.06 -7.42 0.04
C PRO A 355 28.43 -8.63 -0.82
N GLY A 356 28.78 -8.40 -2.08
CA GLY A 356 29.12 -9.44 -3.04
C GLY A 356 27.94 -10.23 -3.64
N MET A 357 26.71 -10.03 -3.15
CA MET A 357 25.53 -10.81 -3.58
C MET A 357 24.70 -10.13 -4.69
N HIS A 358 25.10 -8.96 -5.19
CA HIS A 358 24.35 -8.20 -6.19
C HIS A 358 24.02 -9.00 -7.45
N GLY A 359 24.98 -9.78 -7.98
CA GLY A 359 24.74 -10.62 -9.16
C GLY A 359 23.72 -11.74 -8.90
N ARG A 360 23.78 -12.39 -7.72
CA ARG A 360 22.79 -13.39 -7.31
C ARG A 360 21.40 -12.78 -7.09
N PHE A 361 21.33 -11.55 -6.58
CA PHE A 361 20.07 -10.82 -6.43
C PHE A 361 19.44 -10.49 -7.78
N VAL A 362 20.21 -10.04 -8.75
CA VAL A 362 19.73 -9.81 -10.13
C VAL A 362 19.24 -11.12 -10.76
N ASN A 363 20.00 -12.22 -10.60
CA ASN A 363 19.58 -13.55 -11.07
C ASN A 363 18.30 -14.03 -10.38
N PHE A 364 18.11 -13.72 -9.09
CA PHE A 364 16.86 -13.97 -8.38
C PHE A 364 15.69 -13.27 -9.08
N LEU A 365 15.80 -11.96 -9.35
CA LEU A 365 14.75 -11.20 -10.01
C LEU A 365 14.41 -11.75 -11.40
N TYR A 366 15.42 -12.04 -12.22
CA TYR A 366 15.20 -12.62 -13.57
C TYR A 366 14.64 -14.03 -13.53
N GLY A 367 14.93 -14.80 -12.50
CA GLY A 367 14.40 -16.14 -12.34
C GLY A 367 12.98 -16.21 -11.81
N ILE A 368 12.41 -15.10 -11.34
CA ILE A 368 11.03 -15.02 -10.87
C ILE A 368 10.07 -15.34 -12.01
N GLN A 369 9.17 -16.29 -11.76
CA GLN A 369 8.06 -16.61 -12.65
C GLN A 369 6.77 -16.07 -12.05
N THR A 370 6.11 -15.17 -12.76
CA THR A 370 4.82 -14.62 -12.34
C THR A 370 3.95 -14.30 -13.54
N LYS A 371 2.67 -14.60 -13.43
CA LYS A 371 1.64 -14.19 -14.40
C LYS A 371 1.03 -12.83 -14.06
N ARG A 372 1.30 -12.31 -12.84
CA ARG A 372 0.76 -11.02 -12.41
C ARG A 372 1.46 -9.90 -13.15
N MET A 373 0.72 -9.25 -14.05
CA MET A 373 1.14 -8.06 -14.78
C MET A 373 0.56 -6.82 -14.14
N ILE A 374 1.40 -5.84 -13.92
CA ILE A 374 1.10 -4.58 -13.23
C ILE A 374 1.37 -3.45 -14.22
N THR A 375 0.43 -2.53 -14.36
CA THR A 375 0.65 -1.37 -15.21
C THR A 375 1.50 -0.35 -14.49
N ASN A 376 2.61 0.06 -15.09
CA ASN A 376 3.38 1.17 -14.58
C ASN A 376 3.12 2.47 -15.35
N VAL A 377 3.26 3.58 -14.63
CA VAL A 377 3.25 4.92 -15.19
C VAL A 377 4.52 5.66 -14.78
N SER A 378 4.99 6.57 -15.64
CA SER A 378 6.26 7.28 -15.42
C SER A 378 6.10 8.59 -14.63
N LYS A 379 4.87 9.02 -14.34
CA LYS A 379 4.58 10.27 -13.64
C LYS A 379 3.34 10.19 -12.77
N VAL A 380 3.31 11.01 -11.74
CA VAL A 380 2.17 11.21 -10.85
C VAL A 380 0.97 11.79 -11.62
N GLY A 381 -0.23 11.60 -11.12
CA GLY A 381 -1.44 12.24 -11.64
C GLY A 381 -2.48 11.26 -12.19
N TRP A 382 -3.38 11.79 -12.97
CA TRP A 382 -4.50 11.05 -13.54
C TRP A 382 -4.07 10.03 -14.60
N PHE A 383 -4.56 8.81 -14.44
CA PHE A 383 -4.40 7.72 -15.40
C PHE A 383 -5.79 7.16 -15.80
N ASN A 384 -6.01 6.94 -17.10
CA ASN A 384 -7.21 6.28 -17.61
C ASN A 384 -6.96 4.77 -17.64
N LYS A 385 -7.82 3.99 -16.99
CA LYS A 385 -7.71 2.52 -16.93
C LYS A 385 -8.32 1.82 -18.13
N GLY A 386 -8.94 2.52 -19.09
CA GLY A 386 -9.67 1.93 -20.21
C GLY A 386 -8.90 0.89 -21.02
N ASP A 387 -7.57 0.96 -21.00
CA ASP A 387 -6.67 -0.01 -21.66
C ASP A 387 -6.18 -1.14 -20.73
N VAL A 388 -6.53 -1.09 -19.44
CA VAL A 388 -6.18 -2.10 -18.43
C VAL A 388 -7.43 -2.85 -18.05
N LYS A 389 -7.42 -4.18 -18.10
CA LYS A 389 -8.53 -5.02 -17.59
C LYS A 389 -8.62 -4.83 -16.07
N ALA A 390 -9.20 -3.72 -15.66
CA ALA A 390 -9.45 -3.39 -14.25
C ALA A 390 -10.79 -3.96 -13.83
N THR A 391 -10.84 -4.51 -12.62
CA THR A 391 -12.06 -5.09 -12.03
C THR A 391 -12.93 -4.05 -11.34
N THR A 392 -12.49 -2.78 -11.29
CA THR A 392 -13.22 -1.67 -10.67
C THR A 392 -14.05 -0.90 -11.70
N GLU A 393 -15.25 -0.44 -11.30
CA GLU A 393 -16.19 0.33 -12.15
C GLU A 393 -15.64 1.71 -12.55
N ASP A 394 -14.67 2.24 -11.80
CA ASP A 394 -14.09 3.56 -12.08
C ASP A 394 -13.17 3.52 -13.29
N GLU A 395 -13.41 4.38 -14.29
CA GLU A 395 -12.60 4.51 -15.51
C GLU A 395 -11.22 5.14 -15.25
N TYR A 396 -11.10 6.00 -14.23
CA TYR A 396 -9.91 6.77 -13.90
C TYR A 396 -9.36 6.41 -12.53
N CYS A 397 -8.05 6.56 -12.38
CA CYS A 397 -7.38 6.54 -11.09
C CYS A 397 -6.36 7.68 -10.99
N PHE A 398 -5.94 8.01 -9.77
CA PHE A 398 -4.90 9.00 -9.53
C PHE A 398 -3.68 8.34 -8.89
N VAL A 399 -2.55 8.41 -9.57
CA VAL A 399 -1.30 7.76 -9.16
C VAL A 399 -0.49 8.72 -8.30
N LEU A 400 -0.18 8.31 -7.08
CA LEU A 400 0.78 8.93 -6.17
C LEU A 400 2.00 8.01 -6.00
N PRO A 401 3.12 8.49 -5.44
CA PRO A 401 4.32 7.67 -5.30
C PRO A 401 4.15 6.42 -4.44
N ASP A 402 3.31 6.48 -3.43
CA ASP A 402 3.08 5.43 -2.43
C ASP A 402 1.76 4.68 -2.60
N VAL A 403 0.79 5.27 -3.29
CA VAL A 403 -0.55 4.70 -3.47
C VAL A 403 -1.19 5.14 -4.78
N THR A 404 -1.99 4.28 -5.38
CA THR A 404 -2.87 4.64 -6.50
C THR A 404 -4.31 4.66 -6.01
N ILE A 405 -4.92 5.84 -6.03
CA ILE A 405 -6.29 6.06 -5.58
C ILE A 405 -7.25 5.72 -6.72
N GLY A 406 -8.24 4.86 -6.46
CA GLY A 406 -9.23 4.42 -7.46
C GLY A 406 -8.79 3.24 -8.31
N ALA A 407 -7.74 2.53 -7.92
CA ALA A 407 -7.37 1.24 -8.49
C ALA A 407 -7.20 0.20 -7.39
N GLU A 408 -7.36 -1.08 -7.73
CA GLU A 408 -6.98 -2.15 -6.83
C GLU A 408 -5.48 -2.07 -6.51
N ASP A 409 -5.12 -2.42 -5.26
CA ASP A 409 -3.74 -2.33 -4.78
C ASP A 409 -2.77 -3.09 -5.68
N GLY A 410 -1.79 -2.37 -6.20
CA GLY A 410 -0.73 -2.91 -7.05
C GLY A 410 -1.14 -3.27 -8.48
N ILE A 411 -2.26 -2.76 -9.03
CA ILE A 411 -2.61 -2.90 -10.46
C ILE A 411 -1.98 -1.80 -11.30
N VAL A 412 -1.94 -0.57 -10.79
CA VAL A 412 -1.26 0.57 -11.40
C VAL A 412 -0.28 1.16 -10.40
N VAL A 413 0.97 1.38 -10.80
CA VAL A 413 2.03 1.87 -9.90
C VAL A 413 2.90 2.91 -10.58
N LEU A 414 3.44 3.85 -9.79
CA LEU A 414 4.47 4.76 -10.29
C LEU A 414 5.80 4.01 -10.42
N GLN A 415 6.41 4.06 -11.59
CA GLN A 415 7.75 3.52 -11.85
C GLN A 415 8.65 4.63 -12.40
N THR A 416 9.56 5.12 -11.58
CA THR A 416 10.50 6.18 -11.95
C THR A 416 11.85 5.94 -11.32
N LEU A 417 12.92 6.43 -11.98
CA LEU A 417 14.29 6.47 -11.44
C LEU A 417 14.51 7.73 -10.57
N ASP A 418 13.60 8.71 -10.66
CA ASP A 418 13.72 9.97 -9.93
C ASP A 418 13.16 9.84 -8.50
N PHE A 419 13.79 10.52 -7.54
CA PHE A 419 13.36 10.53 -6.14
C PHE A 419 12.08 11.39 -5.94
N VAL A 420 10.92 10.83 -6.29
CA VAL A 420 9.61 11.50 -6.12
C VAL A 420 9.00 11.28 -4.72
N ARG A 421 9.52 10.31 -3.96
CA ARG A 421 8.85 9.77 -2.77
C ARG A 421 8.55 10.78 -1.67
N ASN A 422 9.42 11.74 -1.43
CA ASN A 422 9.25 12.72 -0.36
C ASN A 422 8.28 13.87 -0.70
N ALA A 423 7.67 13.86 -1.88
CA ALA A 423 6.81 14.96 -2.33
C ALA A 423 5.33 14.83 -1.88
N TYR A 424 4.92 13.69 -1.29
CA TYR A 424 3.52 13.41 -0.98
C TYR A 424 3.36 12.65 0.35
N GLN A 425 3.96 13.17 1.41
CA GLN A 425 3.88 12.57 2.75
C GLN A 425 2.60 12.99 3.48
N THR A 426 2.17 12.18 4.43
CA THR A 426 1.10 12.52 5.37
C THR A 426 1.65 12.63 6.78
N GLY A 427 1.15 13.59 7.55
CA GLY A 427 1.51 13.78 8.95
C GLY A 427 0.34 14.35 9.76
N GLY A 428 0.33 14.09 11.06
CA GLY A 428 -0.73 14.52 11.96
C GLY A 428 -2.09 13.89 11.67
N SER A 429 -3.18 14.65 11.79
CA SER A 429 -4.54 14.18 11.57
C SER A 429 -5.34 15.05 10.62
N PHE A 430 -6.33 14.43 9.94
CA PHE A 430 -7.21 15.13 9.03
C PHE A 430 -8.12 16.14 9.74
N GLU A 431 -8.60 15.79 10.93
CA GLU A 431 -9.46 16.64 11.76
C GLU A 431 -8.73 17.93 12.14
N LYS A 432 -7.46 17.86 12.55
CA LYS A 432 -6.64 19.03 12.86
C LYS A 432 -6.36 19.89 11.60
N TRP A 433 -6.22 19.26 10.45
CA TRP A 433 -6.14 19.99 9.18
C TRP A 433 -7.47 20.73 8.89
N GLN A 434 -8.62 20.12 9.15
CA GLN A 434 -9.93 20.76 8.99
C GLN A 434 -10.13 21.93 9.97
N GLU A 435 -9.63 21.83 11.21
CA GLU A 435 -9.59 22.97 12.16
C GLU A 435 -8.82 24.14 11.55
N MET A 436 -7.65 23.89 10.96
CA MET A 436 -6.88 24.92 10.25
C MET A 436 -7.66 25.52 9.07
N ALA A 437 -8.32 24.68 8.27
CA ALA A 437 -9.12 25.13 7.14
C ALA A 437 -10.30 26.03 7.58
N ALA A 438 -10.91 25.76 8.73
CA ALA A 438 -11.96 26.59 9.30
C ALA A 438 -11.49 28.02 9.65
N LEU A 439 -10.26 28.17 10.13
CA LEU A 439 -9.66 29.47 10.43
C LEU A 439 -9.34 30.31 9.19
N CYS A 440 -9.39 29.73 7.99
CA CYS A 440 -9.28 30.47 6.75
C CYS A 440 -10.58 31.24 6.38
N ALA A 441 -11.72 30.85 6.95
CA ALA A 441 -13.02 31.48 6.67
C ALA A 441 -12.99 32.97 7.03
N GLY A 442 -13.69 33.81 6.27
CA GLY A 442 -13.70 35.27 6.47
C GLY A 442 -12.42 36.00 6.06
N ASN A 443 -11.34 35.28 5.71
CA ASN A 443 -10.05 35.81 5.28
C ASN A 443 -9.84 35.48 3.81
N SER A 444 -9.95 36.47 2.92
CA SER A 444 -10.08 36.26 1.46
C SER A 444 -8.86 35.54 0.86
N ARG A 445 -7.65 35.95 1.20
CA ARG A 445 -6.40 35.37 0.66
C ARG A 445 -6.16 33.96 1.21
N LEU A 446 -6.35 33.75 2.52
CA LEU A 446 -6.25 32.42 3.12
C LEU A 446 -7.26 31.44 2.51
N SER A 447 -8.52 31.84 2.37
CA SER A 447 -9.57 31.05 1.71
C SER A 447 -9.26 30.76 0.25
N PHE A 448 -8.72 31.74 -0.48
CA PHE A 448 -8.32 31.55 -1.88
C PHE A 448 -7.22 30.50 -2.02
N PHE A 449 -6.13 30.62 -1.25
CA PHE A 449 -5.01 29.69 -1.32
C PHE A 449 -5.38 28.28 -0.80
N LEU A 450 -6.28 28.20 0.20
CA LEU A 450 -6.87 26.92 0.61
C LEU A 450 -7.58 26.23 -0.57
N CYS A 451 -8.44 26.95 -1.30
CA CYS A 451 -9.14 26.42 -2.46
C CYS A 451 -8.19 26.11 -3.63
N ALA A 452 -7.19 26.96 -3.87
CA ALA A 452 -6.18 26.78 -4.91
C ALA A 452 -5.36 25.49 -4.69
N GLY A 453 -5.19 25.05 -3.43
CA GLY A 453 -4.58 23.80 -3.07
C GLY A 453 -5.25 22.57 -3.73
N PHE A 454 -6.50 22.65 -4.14
CA PHE A 454 -7.24 21.56 -4.81
C PHE A 454 -7.38 21.73 -6.32
N ALA A 455 -7.12 22.92 -6.86
CA ALA A 455 -7.41 23.25 -8.26
C ALA A 455 -6.50 22.49 -9.25
N GLY A 456 -5.26 22.14 -8.86
CA GLY A 456 -4.33 21.41 -9.72
C GLY A 456 -4.88 20.06 -10.20
N ALA A 457 -5.54 19.31 -9.31
CA ALA A 457 -6.16 18.03 -9.64
C ALA A 457 -7.33 18.13 -10.64
N LEU A 458 -7.92 19.31 -10.77
CA LEU A 458 -9.05 19.55 -11.67
C LEU A 458 -8.64 20.01 -13.07
N LEU A 459 -7.37 20.33 -13.33
CA LEU A 459 -6.91 20.79 -14.65
C LEU A 459 -7.18 19.75 -15.75
N LYS A 460 -6.96 18.45 -15.50
CA LYS A 460 -7.22 17.39 -16.49
C LYS A 460 -8.72 17.22 -16.75
N PRO A 461 -9.59 16.99 -15.76
CA PRO A 461 -11.01 16.85 -16.00
C PRO A 461 -11.65 18.13 -16.57
N ALA A 462 -11.09 19.32 -16.30
CA ALA A 462 -11.54 20.59 -16.90
C ALA A 462 -11.01 20.84 -18.32
N GLY A 463 -10.07 20.04 -18.82
CA GLY A 463 -9.41 20.27 -20.11
C GLY A 463 -8.61 21.58 -20.15
N MET A 464 -8.10 22.04 -19.01
CA MET A 464 -7.39 23.31 -18.87
C MET A 464 -5.88 23.14 -18.84
N GLU A 465 -5.17 24.13 -19.38
CA GLU A 465 -3.72 24.25 -19.27
C GLU A 465 -3.30 24.68 -17.86
N GLY A 466 -2.02 24.45 -17.51
CA GLY A 466 -1.40 24.95 -16.31
C GLY A 466 -1.32 26.46 -16.20
N GLY A 467 -0.79 26.95 -15.11
CA GLY A 467 -0.56 28.35 -14.82
C GLY A 467 -0.35 28.55 -13.33
N GLY A 468 -0.20 29.82 -12.91
CA GLY A 468 0.07 30.08 -11.49
C GLY A 468 -0.52 31.36 -10.97
N PHE A 469 -0.56 31.44 -9.64
CA PHE A 469 -0.89 32.61 -8.86
C PHE A 469 0.28 32.95 -7.93
N SER A 470 0.56 34.22 -7.78
CA SER A 470 1.53 34.74 -6.84
C SER A 470 0.85 35.72 -5.89
N ILE A 471 1.13 35.62 -4.62
CA ILE A 471 0.68 36.61 -3.65
C ILE A 471 1.79 37.66 -3.46
N GLU A 472 1.42 38.91 -3.58
CA GLU A 472 2.33 40.06 -3.56
C GLU A 472 2.02 41.01 -2.41
N GLY A 473 3.06 41.49 -1.72
CA GLY A 473 2.94 42.43 -0.61
C GLY A 473 4.25 42.54 0.18
N ASP A 474 4.27 43.46 1.16
CA ASP A 474 5.45 43.72 1.99
C ASP A 474 5.93 42.50 2.77
N SER A 475 7.14 42.57 3.29
CA SER A 475 7.71 41.54 4.16
C SER A 475 6.85 41.34 5.41
N SER A 476 6.80 40.07 5.89
CA SER A 476 6.11 39.68 7.13
C SER A 476 4.59 39.89 7.17
N CYS A 477 3.93 40.07 6.01
CA CYS A 477 2.47 40.22 5.93
C CYS A 477 1.70 38.90 5.80
N GLY A 478 2.35 37.72 5.97
CA GLY A 478 1.70 36.41 6.00
C GLY A 478 1.64 35.66 4.66
N LYS A 479 2.32 36.12 3.60
CA LYS A 479 2.37 35.47 2.27
C LYS A 479 2.72 33.98 2.34
N SER A 480 3.81 33.64 3.02
CA SER A 480 4.26 32.25 3.17
C SER A 480 3.24 31.39 3.91
N THR A 481 2.40 31.98 4.79
CA THR A 481 1.31 31.24 5.45
C THR A 481 0.22 30.85 4.46
N CYS A 482 -0.15 31.72 3.52
CA CYS A 482 -1.05 31.39 2.43
C CYS A 482 -0.52 30.21 1.60
N LEU A 483 0.77 30.22 1.29
CA LEU A 483 1.42 29.12 0.57
C LEU A 483 1.43 27.82 1.40
N LYS A 484 1.70 27.89 2.71
CA LYS A 484 1.66 26.73 3.61
C LYS A 484 0.27 26.12 3.72
N VAL A 485 -0.78 26.94 3.75
CA VAL A 485 -2.19 26.49 3.72
C VAL A 485 -2.45 25.63 2.47
N ALA A 486 -2.04 26.09 1.29
CA ALA A 486 -2.21 25.34 0.06
C ALA A 486 -1.33 24.07 0.03
N ALA A 487 -0.06 24.17 0.44
CA ALA A 487 0.89 23.07 0.42
C ALA A 487 0.50 21.94 1.38
N SER A 488 -0.03 22.28 2.57
CA SER A 488 -0.42 21.30 3.60
C SER A 488 -1.51 20.34 3.13
N ALA A 489 -2.30 20.69 2.12
CA ALA A 489 -3.25 19.76 1.52
C ALA A 489 -2.55 18.53 0.92
N TRP A 490 -1.32 18.67 0.43
CA TRP A 490 -0.58 17.66 -0.34
C TRP A 490 0.59 17.02 0.40
N ASN A 491 1.35 17.81 1.15
CA ASN A 491 2.61 17.35 1.76
C ASN A 491 3.06 18.22 2.93
N GLU A 492 4.19 17.84 3.52
CA GLU A 492 4.90 18.64 4.49
C GLU A 492 5.22 20.04 3.95
N CYS A 493 5.01 21.06 4.76
CA CYS A 493 5.15 22.47 4.40
C CYS A 493 6.00 23.31 5.38
N GLU A 494 6.72 22.67 6.30
CA GLU A 494 7.64 23.39 7.20
C GLU A 494 8.65 24.21 6.41
N LYS A 495 9.28 23.58 5.41
CA LYS A 495 10.20 24.22 4.46
C LYS A 495 9.60 24.20 3.06
N LEU A 496 9.09 25.35 2.62
CA LEU A 496 8.61 25.50 1.26
C LEU A 496 9.79 25.47 0.26
N ARG A 497 9.52 24.97 -0.95
CA ARG A 497 10.49 25.06 -2.04
C ARG A 497 10.61 26.51 -2.49
N THR A 498 11.82 26.92 -2.86
CA THR A 498 12.05 28.27 -3.38
C THR A 498 12.29 28.22 -4.89
N TRP A 499 12.20 29.38 -5.54
CA TRP A 499 12.55 29.52 -6.96
C TRP A 499 14.06 29.34 -7.22
N ARG A 500 14.89 29.27 -6.18
CA ARG A 500 16.34 29.12 -6.28
C ARG A 500 16.73 27.71 -6.74
N THR A 501 16.47 27.42 -8.01
CA THR A 501 16.82 26.15 -8.66
C THR A 501 17.20 26.38 -10.11
N THR A 502 17.97 25.46 -10.69
CA THR A 502 18.29 25.53 -12.12
C THR A 502 17.05 25.19 -12.95
N SER A 503 16.99 25.67 -14.19
CA SER A 503 15.90 25.35 -15.13
C SER A 503 15.67 23.82 -15.25
N ASN A 504 16.76 23.02 -15.27
CA ASN A 504 16.69 21.57 -15.31
C ASN A 504 16.12 20.95 -14.02
N GLY A 505 16.51 21.51 -12.86
CA GLY A 505 15.96 21.10 -11.58
C GLY A 505 14.48 21.40 -11.47
N LEU A 506 14.04 22.55 -12.01
CA LEU A 506 12.64 22.93 -12.01
C LEU A 506 11.79 22.04 -12.93
N GLU A 507 12.32 21.59 -14.09
CA GLU A 507 11.64 20.60 -14.94
C GLU A 507 11.40 19.28 -14.20
N ALA A 508 12.42 18.79 -13.47
CA ALA A 508 12.30 17.56 -12.66
C ALA A 508 11.25 17.73 -11.56
N VAL A 509 11.29 18.88 -10.85
CA VAL A 509 10.29 19.21 -9.83
C VAL A 509 8.89 19.30 -10.43
N ALA A 510 8.70 19.96 -11.56
CA ALA A 510 7.40 20.11 -12.20
C ALA A 510 6.76 18.76 -12.59
N THR A 511 7.55 17.81 -13.05
CA THR A 511 7.08 16.44 -13.35
C THR A 511 6.56 15.71 -12.10
N MET A 512 7.17 15.96 -10.94
CA MET A 512 6.72 15.37 -9.67
C MET A 512 5.34 15.86 -9.23
N PHE A 513 4.96 17.07 -9.63
CA PHE A 513 3.67 17.69 -9.27
C PHE A 513 2.65 17.68 -10.41
N ASN A 514 2.81 16.78 -11.39
CA ASN A 514 1.85 16.64 -12.49
C ASN A 514 0.44 16.38 -11.96
N ASP A 515 -0.55 17.08 -12.54
CA ASP A 515 -1.96 17.09 -12.11
C ASP A 515 -2.14 17.49 -10.61
N GLY A 516 -1.20 18.25 -10.07
CA GLY A 516 -1.20 18.71 -8.68
C GLY A 516 -0.88 20.20 -8.54
N VAL A 517 -0.43 20.58 -7.34
CA VAL A 517 -0.08 21.96 -7.00
C VAL A 517 1.38 22.04 -6.60
N LEU A 518 2.15 22.87 -7.30
CA LEU A 518 3.54 23.18 -6.97
C LEU A 518 3.63 24.52 -6.25
N VAL A 519 4.17 24.52 -5.04
CA VAL A 519 4.37 25.75 -4.24
C VAL A 519 5.84 26.14 -4.28
N LEU A 520 6.10 27.42 -4.66
CA LEU A 520 7.44 28.01 -4.79
C LEU A 520 7.47 29.36 -4.08
N ASP A 521 8.18 29.46 -2.99
CA ASP A 521 8.30 30.67 -2.18
C ASP A 521 9.44 31.59 -2.70
N GLU A 522 9.41 32.87 -2.35
CA GLU A 522 10.47 33.87 -2.56
C GLU A 522 10.93 34.10 -4.01
N VAL A 523 10.07 34.70 -4.81
CA VAL A 523 10.40 35.19 -6.17
C VAL A 523 11.60 36.18 -6.15
N GLY A 524 11.83 36.88 -5.03
CA GLY A 524 12.90 37.85 -4.87
C GLY A 524 14.29 37.30 -5.15
N GLU A 525 14.54 36.04 -4.87
CA GLU A 525 15.85 35.40 -4.97
C GLU A 525 16.33 35.09 -6.41
N VAL A 526 15.46 35.18 -7.42
CA VAL A 526 15.75 34.78 -8.82
C VAL A 526 15.90 35.99 -9.72
N GLN A 527 16.81 35.96 -10.68
CA GLN A 527 16.95 36.99 -11.70
C GLN A 527 15.67 37.12 -12.52
N ALA A 528 15.31 38.36 -12.94
CA ALA A 528 14.05 38.64 -13.66
C ALA A 528 13.88 37.78 -14.93
N HIS A 529 14.96 37.64 -15.71
CA HIS A 529 14.97 36.83 -16.93
C HIS A 529 14.67 35.35 -16.64
N ASP A 530 15.34 34.77 -15.66
CA ASP A 530 15.19 33.34 -15.31
C ASP A 530 13.80 33.02 -14.74
N LEU A 531 13.27 33.94 -13.92
CA LEU A 531 11.90 33.87 -13.41
C LEU A 531 10.87 33.84 -14.55
N SER A 532 11.05 34.72 -15.52
CA SER A 532 10.15 34.85 -16.69
C SER A 532 10.16 33.54 -17.52
N GLU A 533 11.35 33.00 -17.84
CA GLU A 533 11.48 31.71 -18.53
C GLU A 533 10.86 30.56 -17.73
N ALA A 534 11.14 30.50 -16.44
CA ALA A 534 10.66 29.45 -15.55
C ALA A 534 9.12 29.48 -15.41
N ALA A 535 8.53 30.66 -15.20
CA ALA A 535 7.06 30.80 -15.11
C ALA A 535 6.37 30.41 -16.44
N TYR A 536 6.97 30.81 -17.57
CA TYR A 536 6.47 30.42 -18.88
C TYR A 536 6.56 28.90 -19.13
N MET A 537 7.69 28.28 -18.78
CA MET A 537 7.91 26.84 -18.88
C MET A 537 6.93 26.04 -18.02
N LEU A 538 6.76 26.43 -16.75
CA LEU A 538 5.82 25.77 -15.82
C LEU A 538 4.40 25.81 -16.36
N ALA A 539 3.96 26.97 -16.87
CA ALA A 539 2.61 27.13 -17.39
C ALA A 539 2.37 26.41 -18.72
N ASN A 540 3.38 26.34 -19.59
CA ASN A 540 3.28 25.59 -20.86
C ASN A 540 3.30 24.08 -20.71
N GLY A 541 3.73 23.55 -19.56
CA GLY A 541 3.67 22.14 -19.25
C GLY A 541 4.64 21.24 -20.01
N SER A 542 5.73 21.81 -20.57
CA SER A 542 6.74 21.05 -21.30
C SER A 542 8.15 21.57 -21.06
N GLY A 543 9.09 20.65 -20.88
CA GLY A 543 10.51 20.93 -20.72
C GLY A 543 11.22 21.19 -22.06
N LYS A 544 12.52 21.46 -21.96
CA LYS A 544 13.39 21.66 -23.15
C LYS A 544 13.70 20.32 -23.82
N THR A 545 13.56 20.22 -25.13
CA THR A 545 14.00 19.04 -25.90
C THR A 545 15.52 18.92 -25.84
N ARG A 546 16.02 17.73 -25.54
CA ARG A 546 17.47 17.45 -25.43
C ARG A 546 17.86 16.32 -26.36
N ALA A 547 19.06 16.38 -26.92
CA ALA A 547 19.64 15.26 -27.66
C ALA A 547 19.97 14.10 -26.71
N GLY A 548 19.62 12.88 -27.07
CA GLY A 548 20.05 11.67 -26.40
C GLY A 548 21.53 11.36 -26.71
N ARG A 549 22.18 10.53 -25.91
CA ARG A 549 23.58 10.09 -26.13
C ARG A 549 23.82 9.43 -27.50
N SER A 550 22.76 8.90 -28.11
CA SER A 550 22.77 8.25 -29.43
C SER A 550 22.40 9.18 -30.60
N GLY A 551 22.30 10.51 -30.38
CA GLY A 551 21.97 11.49 -31.42
C GLY A 551 20.47 11.65 -31.71
N GLY A 552 19.58 10.84 -31.14
CA GLY A 552 18.12 11.00 -31.21
C GLY A 552 17.60 12.03 -30.20
N ALA A 553 16.40 12.59 -30.42
CA ALA A 553 15.76 13.43 -29.43
C ALA A 553 15.33 12.60 -28.19
N ARG A 554 15.72 13.04 -27.01
CA ARG A 554 15.20 12.45 -25.74
C ARG A 554 13.73 12.86 -25.59
N GLN A 555 12.91 11.96 -25.04
CA GLN A 555 11.52 12.28 -24.74
C GLN A 555 11.44 13.53 -23.86
N THR A 556 10.70 14.55 -24.32
CA THR A 556 10.55 15.81 -23.60
C THR A 556 9.68 15.59 -22.37
N ALA A 557 10.14 16.04 -21.22
CA ALA A 557 9.35 16.02 -20.01
C ALA A 557 8.08 16.86 -20.18
N SER A 558 6.94 16.37 -19.69
CA SER A 558 5.67 17.09 -19.76
C SER A 558 4.91 16.97 -18.44
N TRP A 559 4.21 18.02 -18.10
CA TRP A 559 3.38 18.11 -16.89
C TRP A 559 2.18 19.02 -17.11
N ARG A 560 1.22 18.94 -16.23
CA ARG A 560 0.10 19.88 -16.10
C ARG A 560 -0.05 20.15 -14.60
N LEU A 561 0.13 21.39 -14.18
CA LEU A 561 0.09 21.75 -12.78
C LEU A 561 -0.40 23.18 -12.58
N LEU A 562 -0.91 23.45 -11.40
CA LEU A 562 -1.08 24.80 -10.89
C LEU A 562 0.13 25.12 -10.00
N PHE A 563 0.79 26.27 -10.23
CA PHE A 563 1.83 26.70 -9.29
C PHE A 563 1.39 27.91 -8.47
N LEU A 564 1.82 27.93 -7.21
CA LEU A 564 1.53 29.02 -6.27
C LEU A 564 2.85 29.62 -5.80
N SER A 565 2.89 30.94 -5.70
CA SER A 565 4.13 31.65 -5.37
C SER A 565 3.90 32.83 -4.42
N SER A 566 4.99 33.38 -3.89
CA SER A 566 5.00 34.63 -3.14
C SER A 566 6.13 35.57 -3.59
N GLY A 567 5.94 36.86 -3.42
CA GLY A 567 6.96 37.85 -3.69
C GLY A 567 6.69 39.19 -3.00
N GLU A 568 7.71 40.02 -2.84
CA GLU A 568 7.55 41.41 -2.41
C GLU A 568 7.15 42.31 -3.57
N VAL A 569 7.56 41.92 -4.80
CA VAL A 569 7.25 42.58 -6.04
C VAL A 569 6.70 41.62 -7.06
N GLY A 570 5.83 42.07 -7.92
CA GLY A 570 5.25 41.28 -9.00
C GLY A 570 6.25 40.95 -10.11
N LEU A 571 5.89 39.97 -10.95
CA LEU A 571 6.71 39.59 -12.11
C LEU A 571 6.91 40.78 -13.06
N LYS A 572 5.88 41.59 -13.29
CA LYS A 572 5.91 42.79 -14.17
C LYS A 572 6.93 43.78 -13.66
N ASP A 573 6.79 44.22 -12.42
CA ASP A 573 7.66 45.24 -11.83
C ASP A 573 9.12 44.78 -11.77
N LYS A 574 9.34 43.49 -11.48
CA LYS A 574 10.68 42.90 -11.49
C LYS A 574 11.32 42.88 -12.88
N LEU A 575 10.55 42.61 -13.92
CA LEU A 575 11.02 42.67 -15.30
C LEU A 575 11.32 44.12 -15.74
N GLU A 576 10.43 45.06 -15.43
CA GLU A 576 10.61 46.49 -15.74
C GLU A 576 11.84 47.07 -15.03
N ALA A 577 12.03 46.73 -13.75
CA ALA A 577 13.24 47.12 -12.98
C ALA A 577 14.54 46.58 -13.59
N ALA A 578 14.48 45.41 -14.26
CA ALA A 578 15.59 44.85 -14.99
C ALA A 578 15.73 45.35 -16.44
N GLY A 579 14.88 46.32 -16.88
CA GLY A 579 14.86 46.82 -18.25
C GLY A 579 14.30 45.84 -19.29
N ILE A 580 13.57 44.80 -18.85
CA ILE A 580 12.97 43.78 -19.71
C ILE A 580 11.48 44.14 -19.92
N LYS A 581 11.03 44.29 -21.17
CA LYS A 581 9.62 44.55 -21.46
C LYS A 581 8.76 43.31 -21.15
N PRO A 582 7.78 43.41 -20.25
CA PRO A 582 6.86 42.29 -19.97
C PRO A 582 6.09 41.89 -21.23
N ARG A 583 5.83 40.59 -21.41
CA ARG A 583 4.99 40.07 -22.50
C ARG A 583 3.62 39.71 -21.95
N ALA A 584 2.57 40.14 -22.62
CA ALA A 584 1.18 39.89 -22.23
C ALA A 584 0.87 38.42 -21.94
N GLY A 585 1.51 37.49 -22.66
CA GLY A 585 1.37 36.05 -22.42
C GLY A 585 1.98 35.56 -21.08
N GLN A 586 2.87 36.32 -20.46
CA GLN A 586 3.49 36.01 -19.14
C GLN A 586 2.54 36.41 -18.01
N GLU A 587 1.96 37.60 -18.10
CA GLU A 587 1.00 38.13 -17.11
C GLU A 587 -0.26 37.25 -17.00
N VAL A 588 -0.72 36.70 -18.13
CA VAL A 588 -1.85 35.76 -18.12
C VAL A 588 -1.51 34.42 -17.45
N ARG A 589 -0.25 33.99 -17.52
CA ARG A 589 0.20 32.67 -16.97
C ARG A 589 0.69 32.73 -15.54
N TYR A 590 1.11 33.92 -15.08
CA TYR A 590 1.61 34.21 -13.74
C TYR A 590 0.81 35.40 -13.19
N VAL A 591 -0.23 35.10 -12.43
CA VAL A 591 -1.20 36.09 -11.97
C VAL A 591 -0.82 36.59 -10.58
N ASN A 592 -0.49 37.88 -10.44
CA ASN A 592 -0.18 38.48 -9.15
C ASN A 592 -1.46 38.92 -8.42
N ILE A 593 -1.58 38.45 -7.17
CA ILE A 593 -2.70 38.80 -6.28
C ILE A 593 -2.13 39.71 -5.18
N PRO A 594 -2.58 40.98 -5.08
CA PRO A 594 -2.12 41.85 -4.00
C PRO A 594 -2.70 41.40 -2.66
N ILE A 595 -1.94 41.60 -1.61
CA ILE A 595 -2.48 41.53 -0.26
C ILE A 595 -3.45 42.70 -0.06
N ASP A 596 -4.58 42.43 0.61
CA ASP A 596 -5.50 43.46 1.09
C ASP A 596 -4.82 44.35 2.14
N ALA A 597 -5.43 45.48 2.47
CA ALA A 597 -4.95 46.41 3.51
C ALA A 597 -4.72 45.68 4.85
N SER A 598 -5.44 44.59 5.10
CA SER A 598 -5.09 43.60 6.15
C SER A 598 -5.32 42.19 5.59
N MET A 599 -4.29 41.32 5.64
CA MET A 599 -4.44 39.92 5.21
C MET A 599 -5.45 39.15 6.04
N VAL A 600 -5.64 39.54 7.28
CA VAL A 600 -6.59 38.99 8.24
C VAL A 600 -7.69 40.00 8.54
N SER A 601 -8.90 39.65 8.16
CA SER A 601 -10.11 40.42 8.45
C SER A 601 -10.94 39.80 9.56
N GLU A 602 -10.90 38.49 9.70
CA GLU A 602 -11.57 37.71 10.73
C GLU A 602 -10.57 37.01 11.65
N LEU A 603 -10.59 37.35 12.93
CA LEU A 603 -9.62 36.88 13.92
C LEU A 603 -9.99 35.55 14.59
N HIS A 604 -11.22 35.03 14.41
CA HIS A 604 -11.68 33.77 15.01
C HIS A 604 -11.45 33.67 16.54
N GLY A 605 -11.54 34.79 17.24
CA GLY A 605 -11.34 34.86 18.69
C GLY A 605 -9.87 34.95 19.14
N PHE A 606 -8.93 35.10 18.23
CA PHE A 606 -7.52 35.42 18.57
C PHE A 606 -7.36 36.91 18.87
N ASP A 607 -6.36 37.24 19.71
CA ASP A 607 -6.14 38.60 20.15
C ASP A 607 -5.65 39.52 19.02
N ASP A 608 -4.89 38.96 18.08
CA ASP A 608 -4.33 39.71 16.95
C ASP A 608 -4.08 38.79 15.71
N SER A 609 -3.81 39.43 14.58
CA SER A 609 -3.52 38.76 13.31
C SER A 609 -2.28 37.88 13.36
N ALA A 610 -1.25 38.26 14.12
CA ALA A 610 0.00 37.50 14.21
C ALA A 610 -0.22 36.18 14.97
N SER A 611 -1.00 36.19 16.03
CA SER A 611 -1.36 35.00 16.82
C SER A 611 -2.17 34.02 15.96
N LEU A 612 -3.16 34.48 15.23
CA LEU A 612 -3.93 33.64 14.30
C LEU A 612 -3.05 33.04 13.22
N VAL A 613 -2.23 33.86 12.55
CA VAL A 613 -1.35 33.42 11.43
C VAL A 613 -0.32 32.40 11.92
N ASN A 614 0.25 32.59 13.12
CA ASN A 614 1.18 31.65 13.73
C ASN A 614 0.49 30.33 14.10
N HIS A 615 -0.76 30.37 14.59
CA HIS A 615 -1.54 29.18 14.90
C HIS A 615 -1.88 28.40 13.62
N ILE A 616 -2.34 29.05 12.56
CA ILE A 616 -2.58 28.44 11.24
C ILE A 616 -1.30 27.77 10.72
N ARG A 617 -0.15 28.46 10.79
CA ARG A 617 1.14 27.93 10.37
C ARG A 617 1.50 26.64 11.12
N ASN A 618 1.37 26.65 12.43
CA ASN A 618 1.65 25.49 13.27
C ASN A 618 0.74 24.29 12.90
N LEU A 619 -0.54 24.55 12.69
CA LEU A 619 -1.47 23.48 12.26
C LEU A 619 -1.09 22.91 10.89
N CYS A 620 -0.69 23.75 9.90
CA CYS A 620 -0.24 23.29 8.59
C CYS A 620 1.02 22.42 8.67
N GLU A 621 2.00 22.83 9.46
CA GLU A 621 3.31 22.17 9.57
C GLU A 621 3.21 20.80 10.26
N ASN A 622 2.23 20.62 11.14
CA ASN A 622 2.02 19.38 11.88
C ASN A 622 0.91 18.48 11.30
N ASN A 623 0.06 18.98 10.37
CA ASN A 623 -1.04 18.20 9.82
C ASN A 623 -1.13 18.43 8.31
N TYR A 624 -0.72 17.43 7.53
CA TYR A 624 -0.60 17.59 6.07
C TYR A 624 -0.86 16.28 5.29
N GLY A 625 -1.14 16.44 3.98
CA GLY A 625 -1.26 15.34 3.02
C GLY A 625 -2.57 14.55 3.04
N HIS A 626 -3.37 14.65 4.10
CA HIS A 626 -4.63 13.92 4.23
C HIS A 626 -5.72 14.49 3.32
N ALA A 627 -5.81 15.81 3.20
CA ALA A 627 -6.88 16.49 2.49
C ALA A 627 -6.89 16.19 0.99
N SER A 628 -5.71 16.20 0.34
CA SER A 628 -5.62 15.83 -1.08
C SER A 628 -6.02 14.38 -1.33
N ARG A 629 -5.61 13.44 -0.47
CA ARG A 629 -5.97 12.03 -0.61
C ARG A 629 -7.48 11.80 -0.47
N ALA A 630 -8.11 12.45 0.51
CA ALA A 630 -9.56 12.42 0.67
C ALA A 630 -10.27 13.01 -0.56
N PHE A 631 -9.79 14.16 -1.06
CA PHE A 631 -10.36 14.82 -2.23
C PHE A 631 -10.20 13.97 -3.50
N LEU A 632 -9.02 13.43 -3.73
CA LEU A 632 -8.76 12.53 -4.87
C LEU A 632 -9.63 11.27 -4.81
N GLY A 633 -9.82 10.69 -3.61
CA GLY A 633 -10.72 9.55 -3.41
C GLY A 633 -12.17 9.86 -3.78
N TRP A 634 -12.62 11.07 -3.44
CA TRP A 634 -13.95 11.54 -3.83
C TRP A 634 -14.01 11.87 -5.34
N LEU A 635 -12.99 12.53 -5.90
CA LEU A 635 -12.94 12.88 -7.33
C LEU A 635 -12.95 11.64 -8.24
N VAL A 636 -12.20 10.60 -7.89
CA VAL A 636 -12.16 9.34 -8.66
C VAL A 636 -13.55 8.74 -8.78
N LYS A 637 -14.27 8.61 -7.67
CA LYS A 637 -15.63 8.05 -7.62
C LYS A 637 -16.65 8.89 -8.40
N ASN A 638 -16.41 10.18 -8.54
CA ASN A 638 -17.35 11.13 -9.14
C ASN A 638 -16.80 11.77 -10.43
N TYR A 639 -15.80 11.16 -11.08
CA TYR A 639 -15.03 11.79 -12.16
C TYR A 639 -15.89 12.37 -13.27
N ASN A 640 -16.84 11.61 -13.79
CA ASN A 640 -17.71 12.02 -14.92
C ASN A 640 -18.68 13.15 -14.51
N GLU A 641 -19.22 13.09 -13.28
CA GLU A 641 -20.07 14.14 -12.74
C GLU A 641 -19.28 15.44 -12.51
N VAL A 642 -18.07 15.31 -11.97
CA VAL A 642 -17.15 16.44 -11.78
C VAL A 642 -16.79 17.08 -13.11
N GLN A 643 -16.47 16.29 -14.14
CA GLN A 643 -16.18 16.80 -15.49
C GLN A 643 -17.36 17.60 -16.06
N SER A 644 -18.58 17.08 -15.95
CA SER A 644 -19.81 17.79 -16.36
C SER A 644 -20.02 19.07 -15.57
N THR A 645 -19.79 19.04 -14.25
CA THR A 645 -19.91 20.20 -13.36
C THR A 645 -18.91 21.29 -13.73
N LEU A 646 -17.63 20.92 -13.96
CA LEU A 646 -16.58 21.84 -14.40
C LEU A 646 -16.95 22.54 -15.71
N GLY A 647 -17.47 21.78 -16.70
CA GLY A 647 -17.89 22.33 -18.00
C GLY A 647 -19.00 23.39 -17.92
N LYS A 648 -19.83 23.33 -16.86
CA LYS A 648 -20.94 24.32 -16.65
C LYS A 648 -20.54 25.44 -15.68
N ALA A 649 -19.90 25.08 -14.56
CA ALA A 649 -19.65 26.02 -13.48
C ALA A 649 -18.52 27.01 -13.80
N ILE A 650 -17.46 26.56 -14.48
CA ILE A 650 -16.33 27.43 -14.83
C ILE A 650 -16.81 28.60 -15.73
N PRO A 651 -17.50 28.39 -16.88
CA PRO A 651 -17.99 29.47 -17.67
C PRO A 651 -18.99 30.40 -16.93
N CYS A 652 -19.85 29.82 -16.08
CA CYS A 652 -20.80 30.60 -15.29
C CYS A 652 -20.10 31.56 -14.31
N ILE A 653 -19.05 31.09 -13.62
CA ILE A 653 -18.29 31.93 -12.67
C ILE A 653 -17.39 32.91 -13.45
N GLU A 654 -16.75 32.51 -14.55
CA GLU A 654 -15.98 33.40 -15.45
C GLU A 654 -16.82 34.63 -15.87
N ASN A 655 -18.03 34.40 -16.38
CA ASN A 655 -18.93 35.46 -16.80
C ASN A 655 -19.36 36.38 -15.64
N LYS A 656 -19.46 35.86 -14.42
CA LYS A 656 -19.77 36.70 -13.25
C LYS A 656 -18.56 37.50 -12.75
N LEU A 657 -17.35 37.01 -12.97
CA LEU A 657 -16.12 37.70 -12.59
C LEU A 657 -15.80 38.84 -13.58
N CYS A 658 -15.92 38.57 -14.89
CA CYS A 658 -15.52 39.50 -15.91
C CYS A 658 -16.50 40.70 -16.02
N PRO A 659 -15.97 41.96 -16.12
CA PRO A 659 -16.74 43.08 -16.59
C PRO A 659 -17.25 42.85 -18.02
N SER A 660 -18.30 43.56 -18.43
CA SER A 660 -18.95 43.40 -19.74
C SER A 660 -18.04 43.76 -20.94
N ASP A 661 -17.02 44.58 -20.70
CA ASP A 661 -16.03 45.07 -21.68
C ASP A 661 -14.68 44.34 -21.55
N ALA A 662 -14.63 43.23 -20.83
CA ALA A 662 -13.39 42.50 -20.60
C ALA A 662 -12.76 41.95 -21.88
N GLY A 663 -11.45 42.16 -22.06
CA GLY A 663 -10.68 41.58 -23.16
C GLY A 663 -10.37 40.10 -22.95
N GLU A 664 -9.97 39.39 -24.02
CA GLU A 664 -9.67 37.93 -23.98
C GLU A 664 -8.68 37.51 -22.89
N GLN A 665 -7.70 38.35 -22.57
CA GLN A 665 -6.71 38.07 -21.53
C GLN A 665 -7.35 38.01 -20.15
N VAL A 666 -8.29 38.95 -19.87
CA VAL A 666 -9.06 38.97 -18.61
C VAL A 666 -9.91 37.70 -18.48
N HIS A 667 -10.56 37.27 -19.56
CA HIS A 667 -11.30 36.04 -19.63
C HIS A 667 -10.44 34.80 -19.33
N ARG A 668 -9.22 34.72 -19.86
CA ARG A 668 -8.30 33.62 -19.60
C ARG A 668 -7.90 33.55 -18.12
N VAL A 669 -7.64 34.71 -17.51
CA VAL A 669 -7.31 34.79 -16.08
C VAL A 669 -8.54 34.47 -15.25
N ALA A 670 -9.71 35.06 -15.55
CA ALA A 670 -10.98 34.78 -14.85
C ALA A 670 -11.35 33.31 -14.87
N ARG A 671 -11.10 32.62 -15.99
CA ARG A 671 -11.33 31.15 -16.08
C ARG A 671 -10.48 30.36 -15.09
N ARG A 672 -9.22 30.76 -14.83
CA ARG A 672 -8.36 30.10 -13.82
C ARG A 672 -8.83 30.43 -12.40
N PHE A 673 -9.28 31.66 -12.14
CA PHE A 673 -9.93 32.01 -10.88
C PHE A 673 -11.21 31.21 -10.67
N ALA A 674 -12.03 31.04 -11.71
CA ALA A 674 -13.25 30.24 -11.69
C ALA A 674 -12.95 28.76 -11.35
N LEU A 675 -11.85 28.20 -11.89
CA LEU A 675 -11.39 26.85 -11.53
C LEU A 675 -11.12 26.73 -10.02
N VAL A 676 -10.46 27.73 -9.40
CA VAL A 676 -10.21 27.75 -7.95
C VAL A 676 -11.51 27.80 -7.16
N ALA A 677 -12.49 28.62 -7.59
CA ALA A 677 -13.80 28.68 -6.93
C ALA A 677 -14.53 27.33 -7.00
N VAL A 678 -14.52 26.67 -8.17
CA VAL A 678 -15.14 25.35 -8.35
C VAL A 678 -14.41 24.30 -7.52
N ALA A 679 -13.07 24.35 -7.47
CA ALA A 679 -12.26 23.43 -6.65
C ALA A 679 -12.65 23.51 -5.16
N GLY A 680 -12.76 24.73 -4.61
CA GLY A 680 -13.23 24.95 -3.26
C GLY A 680 -14.65 24.44 -3.02
N ASN A 681 -15.57 24.68 -3.95
CA ASN A 681 -16.96 24.19 -3.82
C ASN A 681 -17.04 22.65 -3.88
N LEU A 682 -16.26 22.00 -4.75
CA LEU A 682 -16.19 20.54 -4.81
C LEU A 682 -15.54 19.96 -3.55
N ALA A 683 -14.50 20.60 -2.99
CA ALA A 683 -13.89 20.17 -1.75
C ALA A 683 -14.85 20.33 -0.56
N LYS A 684 -15.74 21.34 -0.56
CA LYS A 684 -16.86 21.45 0.40
C LYS A 684 -17.86 20.32 0.23
N ALA A 685 -18.33 20.10 -1.00
CA ALA A 685 -19.28 19.02 -1.30
C ALA A 685 -18.74 17.63 -0.90
N ALA A 686 -17.43 17.46 -0.98
CA ALA A 686 -16.72 16.25 -0.52
C ALA A 686 -16.52 16.19 1.02
N GLY A 687 -16.95 17.21 1.79
CA GLY A 687 -16.78 17.28 3.24
C GLY A 687 -15.33 17.53 3.70
N ILE A 688 -14.48 18.07 2.84
CA ILE A 688 -13.06 18.28 3.12
C ILE A 688 -12.81 19.68 3.67
N ILE A 689 -13.32 20.70 2.99
CA ILE A 689 -13.29 22.09 3.47
C ILE A 689 -14.58 22.38 4.25
N PRO A 690 -14.49 23.03 5.41
CA PRO A 690 -15.67 23.40 6.21
C PRO A 690 -16.62 24.36 5.49
N ASP A 691 -17.91 24.28 5.78
CA ASP A 691 -18.98 25.10 5.18
C ASP A 691 -18.81 26.60 5.39
N ALA A 692 -18.15 27.01 6.46
CA ALA A 692 -17.86 28.42 6.75
C ALA A 692 -16.97 29.10 5.69
N VAL A 693 -16.15 28.34 4.96
CA VAL A 693 -15.32 28.89 3.86
C VAL A 693 -16.22 29.20 2.65
N ASN A 694 -16.08 30.40 2.10
CA ASN A 694 -16.80 30.81 0.90
C ASN A 694 -15.85 30.98 -0.30
N PRO A 695 -15.70 29.93 -1.16
CA PRO A 695 -14.76 29.95 -2.28
C PRO A 695 -15.04 31.04 -3.31
N VAL A 696 -16.32 31.30 -3.62
CA VAL A 696 -16.72 32.28 -4.64
C VAL A 696 -16.40 33.71 -4.20
N TRP A 697 -16.68 34.03 -2.93
CA TRP A 697 -16.32 35.32 -2.34
C TRP A 697 -14.80 35.55 -2.32
N ALA A 698 -14.04 34.55 -1.85
CA ALA A 698 -12.59 34.64 -1.80
C ALA A 698 -11.96 34.85 -3.19
N VAL A 699 -12.44 34.10 -4.17
CA VAL A 699 -12.01 34.24 -5.57
C VAL A 699 -12.39 35.61 -6.12
N ARG A 700 -13.59 36.08 -5.87
CA ARG A 700 -14.02 37.45 -6.33
C ARG A 700 -13.12 38.51 -5.73
N SER A 701 -12.86 38.49 -4.43
CA SER A 701 -12.00 39.47 -3.78
C SER A 701 -10.57 39.47 -4.34
N CYS A 702 -10.01 38.29 -4.63
CA CYS A 702 -8.67 38.17 -5.22
C CYS A 702 -8.65 38.64 -6.70
N PHE A 703 -9.70 38.33 -7.47
CA PHE A 703 -9.82 38.75 -8.85
C PHE A 703 -9.95 40.27 -8.97
N ASP A 704 -10.79 40.87 -8.13
CA ASP A 704 -11.00 42.35 -8.13
C ASP A 704 -9.69 43.06 -7.73
N GLY A 705 -8.92 42.51 -6.78
CA GLY A 705 -7.59 43.01 -6.42
C GLY A 705 -6.62 42.93 -7.60
N TRP A 706 -6.56 41.80 -8.30
CA TRP A 706 -5.75 41.65 -9.49
C TRP A 706 -6.16 42.63 -10.61
N LEU A 707 -7.46 42.77 -10.86
CA LEU A 707 -7.98 43.67 -11.90
C LEU A 707 -7.66 45.14 -11.62
N SER A 708 -7.74 45.55 -10.34
CA SER A 708 -7.37 46.88 -9.89
C SER A 708 -5.89 47.21 -10.15
N MET A 709 -4.97 46.22 -9.89
CA MET A 709 -3.55 46.41 -10.17
C MET A 709 -3.26 46.49 -11.69
N ARG A 710 -4.04 45.80 -12.51
CA ARG A 710 -3.87 45.83 -13.96
C ARG A 710 -4.21 47.19 -14.54
N GLY A 711 -5.12 47.97 -13.94
CA GLY A 711 -5.51 49.30 -14.33
C GLY A 711 -6.57 49.36 -15.43
N SER A 712 -6.85 48.29 -16.19
CA SER A 712 -7.98 48.25 -17.16
C SER A 712 -8.50 46.83 -17.36
N ALA A 713 -9.80 46.69 -17.63
CA ALA A 713 -10.45 45.44 -18.02
C ALA A 713 -10.40 45.23 -19.56
N GLY A 714 -10.18 46.26 -20.35
CA GLY A 714 -10.14 46.18 -21.81
C GLY A 714 -8.87 45.51 -22.37
N ALA A 715 -8.80 45.39 -23.70
CA ALA A 715 -7.58 44.93 -24.36
C ALA A 715 -6.45 45.94 -24.10
N SER A 716 -5.30 45.45 -23.58
CA SER A 716 -4.10 46.27 -23.54
C SER A 716 -3.63 46.51 -24.96
N GLU A 717 -3.49 47.78 -25.37
CA GLU A 717 -2.88 48.17 -26.61
C GLU A 717 -1.42 47.71 -26.76
#